data_f8f08b16479312d3acbdbdd7a7bfaa74
#
_entry.id   f8f08b16479312d3acbdbdd7a7bfaa74
#
_cell.length_a   1.000
_cell.length_b   1.000
_cell.length_c   1.000
_cell.angle_alpha   90.00
_cell.angle_beta   90.00
_cell.angle_gamma   90.00
#
_symmetry.space_group_name_H-M   'P 1'
#
loop_
_entity.id
_entity.type
_entity.pdbx_description
1 polymer ?
#
loop_
_entity_poly.entity_id
_entity_poly.type
_entity_poly.pdbx_seq_one_letter_code
_entity_poly.pdbx_strand_id
1 'polypeptide(L)'
;MIRKLVLVLISIALLLFLAKPAYAQDEFVVDVNVNYDVQETGITKVTHTITLENVFSNLYAKSYLLTLENIDPINPVSYESSQPLELIESKKDESTSLQVNFEDAIVGKGKTRTFTISFEENSFATRTGEVWEISIPRLSEDNSFRSYTVNLLVPSSFEKEAYISPDPLAITEKGNKTQYSFDKSSIQKSGITAGFGKFQVFSFSLSYHLENPLNKSASTEIAIPPDTAFQKVYYQSMNPEPDNVHVDEDGNWLATYILKPRERIDITALGSVQIFASPRDFPILSAEQLQSRLAESEYWQVNDPQIKDLATRLATPEAIYNFVTNNLSYSYDRVQPNVQRYGAKNALLNSSDAICMEFTDLFIALARAAGIPAREVNGFAYTENPEIQPLSLVADVLHSWPEYWDQERKAWIPVDPTWGSTTGGVDFFNKLDLRHFTFVTHGEDPNIPYPPGSYKLGPNPQKDVFVSFGQLLKERVSKPEITAEVKSGLPFTDSKISIVIHNPGPIALYNLEPSALFDGVYVDGTSVPVLPPYASFEFYSHIPFSFLGTKTPEKISIIAGDTKIDIPSNKTQVIIYNLLVLFIAFSVVIIFVVFRAKKITLEKVRAKLRSLCKLSWLRKKGSKQVQENQNDQSLLN
;
A
#
# COMPACT_ATOMS: atom_id res chain seq x y z
N MET A 1 29.67 54.87 -55.16
CA MET A 1 28.27 54.72 -54.58
C MET A 1 28.17 53.59 -53.57
N ILE A 2 28.64 52.40 -53.88
CA ILE A 2 28.50 51.17 -53.02
C ILE A 2 29.18 51.35 -51.64
N ARG A 3 30.37 51.94 -51.49
CA ARG A 3 31.04 52.17 -50.20
C ARG A 3 30.31 53.11 -49.26
N LYS A 4 29.53 54.08 -49.75
CA LYS A 4 28.69 54.95 -48.90
C LYS A 4 27.42 54.21 -48.44
N LEU A 5 26.89 53.32 -49.27
CA LEU A 5 25.75 52.52 -48.93
C LEU A 5 26.07 51.50 -47.85
N VAL A 6 27.22 50.85 -47.90
CA VAL A 6 27.70 49.90 -46.89
C VAL A 6 28.00 50.61 -45.56
N LEU A 7 28.53 51.80 -45.54
CA LEU A 7 28.76 52.59 -44.33
C LEU A 7 27.44 53.00 -43.66
N VAL A 8 26.41 53.35 -44.43
CA VAL A 8 25.09 53.70 -43.94
C VAL A 8 24.40 52.44 -43.37
N LEU A 9 24.52 51.27 -44.01
CA LEU A 9 23.97 50.01 -43.50
C LEU A 9 24.66 49.53 -42.20
N ILE A 10 25.99 49.70 -42.10
CA ILE A 10 26.75 49.40 -40.88
C ILE A 10 26.33 50.36 -39.74
N SER A 11 26.15 51.66 -40.04
CA SER A 11 25.72 52.64 -39.05
C SER A 11 24.27 52.36 -38.55
N ILE A 12 23.34 51.91 -39.42
CA ILE A 12 22.00 51.51 -39.05
C ILE A 12 22.03 50.22 -38.24
N ALA A 13 22.84 49.23 -38.61
CA ALA A 13 23.02 48.00 -37.84
C ALA A 13 23.61 48.28 -36.45
N LEU A 14 24.60 49.21 -36.34
CA LEU A 14 25.20 49.62 -35.07
C LEU A 14 24.17 50.36 -34.18
N LEU A 15 23.30 51.19 -34.75
CA LEU A 15 22.21 51.86 -34.04
C LEU A 15 21.14 50.88 -33.55
N LEU A 16 20.86 49.82 -34.32
CA LEU A 16 19.92 48.73 -33.89
C LEU A 16 20.53 47.85 -32.78
N PHE A 17 21.87 47.69 -32.77
CA PHE A 17 22.55 46.96 -31.69
C PHE A 17 22.68 47.79 -30.40
N LEU A 18 22.58 49.10 -30.45
CA LEU A 18 22.61 49.99 -29.29
C LEU A 18 21.22 50.29 -28.71
N ALA A 19 20.16 49.89 -29.40
CA ALA A 19 18.81 49.94 -28.85
C ALA A 19 18.67 48.86 -27.76
N LYS A 20 18.91 49.23 -26.51
CA LYS A 20 18.49 48.38 -25.38
C LYS A 20 17.00 48.13 -25.55
N PRO A 21 16.54 46.86 -25.37
CA PRO A 21 15.11 46.63 -25.31
C PRO A 21 14.53 47.56 -24.23
N ALA A 22 13.63 48.44 -24.61
CA ALA A 22 12.87 49.25 -23.66
C ALA A 22 11.95 48.27 -22.96
N TYR A 23 12.30 47.82 -21.79
CA TYR A 23 11.36 47.16 -20.89
C TYR A 23 10.31 48.20 -20.53
N ALA A 24 9.04 47.94 -20.83
CA ALA A 24 7.93 48.75 -20.32
C ALA A 24 8.05 48.66 -18.79
N GLN A 25 8.26 49.79 -18.13
CA GLN A 25 8.25 49.84 -16.68
C GLN A 25 6.78 49.79 -16.27
N ASP A 26 6.45 48.89 -15.33
CA ASP A 26 5.11 48.75 -14.79
C ASP A 26 4.63 50.11 -14.23
N GLU A 27 3.42 50.44 -14.51
CA GLU A 27 2.82 51.73 -14.09
C GLU A 27 2.56 51.74 -12.57
N PHE A 28 2.32 50.56 -12.01
CA PHE A 28 2.01 50.32 -10.59
C PHE A 28 2.87 49.20 -10.03
N VAL A 29 3.25 49.34 -8.78
CA VAL A 29 3.74 48.23 -7.95
C VAL A 29 2.56 47.69 -7.20
N VAL A 30 2.37 46.38 -7.25
CA VAL A 30 1.19 45.71 -6.68
C VAL A 30 1.64 44.76 -5.54
N ASP A 31 1.06 44.96 -4.37
CA ASP A 31 1.15 44.05 -3.24
C ASP A 31 -0.22 43.42 -2.98
N VAL A 32 -0.25 42.11 -2.80
CA VAL A 32 -1.49 41.35 -2.58
C VAL A 32 -1.37 40.48 -1.34
N ASN A 33 -2.38 40.52 -0.49
CA ASN A 33 -2.58 39.57 0.60
C ASN A 33 -3.94 38.90 0.41
N VAL A 34 -3.95 37.57 0.29
CA VAL A 34 -5.19 36.78 0.12
C VAL A 34 -5.44 35.96 1.36
N ASN A 35 -6.64 36.05 1.90
CA ASN A 35 -7.10 35.19 2.99
C ASN A 35 -8.19 34.26 2.46
N TYR A 36 -7.95 32.94 2.54
CA TYR A 36 -8.93 31.88 2.35
C TYR A 36 -9.42 31.45 3.72
N ASP A 37 -10.61 31.88 4.08
CA ASP A 37 -11.21 31.60 5.39
C ASP A 37 -12.25 30.49 5.27
N VAL A 38 -11.83 29.24 5.48
CA VAL A 38 -12.67 28.04 5.41
C VAL A 38 -13.63 28.01 6.59
N GLN A 39 -14.93 27.79 6.29
CA GLN A 39 -15.97 27.60 7.29
C GLN A 39 -16.17 26.11 7.59
N GLU A 40 -16.81 25.79 8.71
CA GLU A 40 -17.09 24.38 9.09
C GLU A 40 -17.97 23.63 8.07
N THR A 41 -18.67 24.34 7.22
CA THR A 41 -19.48 23.80 6.12
C THR A 41 -18.67 23.50 4.85
N GLY A 42 -17.39 23.92 4.78
CA GLY A 42 -16.55 23.89 3.57
C GLY A 42 -16.64 25.17 2.73
N ILE A 43 -17.67 26.01 2.89
CA ILE A 43 -17.73 27.30 2.21
C ILE A 43 -16.49 28.10 2.59
N THR A 44 -15.78 28.60 1.59
CA THR A 44 -14.54 29.36 1.79
C THR A 44 -14.78 30.82 1.43
N LYS A 45 -14.61 31.72 2.40
CA LYS A 45 -14.62 33.17 2.14
C LYS A 45 -13.22 33.60 1.71
N VAL A 46 -13.12 34.08 0.48
CA VAL A 46 -11.86 34.61 -0.07
C VAL A 46 -11.86 36.13 0.07
N THR A 47 -10.75 36.69 0.53
CA THR A 47 -10.57 38.13 0.63
C THR A 47 -9.20 38.52 0.10
N HIS A 48 -9.15 39.19 -1.04
CA HIS A 48 -7.96 39.83 -1.58
C HIS A 48 -7.85 41.24 -1.02
N THR A 49 -6.75 41.54 -0.34
CA THR A 49 -6.34 42.90 0.01
C THR A 49 -5.27 43.34 -0.93
N ILE A 50 -5.56 44.33 -1.80
CA ILE A 50 -4.71 44.78 -2.88
C ILE A 50 -4.22 46.19 -2.56
N THR A 51 -2.92 46.43 -2.65
CA THR A 51 -2.28 47.73 -2.54
C THR A 51 -1.59 48.07 -3.84
N LEU A 52 -2.04 49.16 -4.49
CA LEU A 52 -1.44 49.71 -5.69
C LEU A 52 -0.60 50.93 -5.32
N GLU A 53 0.68 50.94 -5.70
CA GLU A 53 1.59 52.06 -5.52
C GLU A 53 1.95 52.67 -6.90
N ASN A 54 1.69 53.97 -7.09
CA ASN A 54 2.01 54.66 -8.35
C ASN A 54 3.53 54.77 -8.54
N VAL A 55 4.03 54.30 -9.67
CA VAL A 55 5.46 54.43 -10.04
C VAL A 55 5.75 55.80 -10.65
N PHE A 56 4.75 56.40 -11.29
CA PHE A 56 4.86 57.70 -11.96
C PHE A 56 4.03 58.78 -11.25
N SER A 57 4.43 60.05 -11.44
CA SER A 57 3.83 61.18 -10.76
C SER A 57 2.50 61.68 -11.37
N ASN A 58 2.22 61.26 -12.62
CA ASN A 58 1.10 61.74 -13.43
C ASN A 58 0.07 60.65 -13.77
N LEU A 59 0.18 59.49 -13.14
CA LEU A 59 -0.74 58.35 -13.34
C LEU A 59 -1.57 58.09 -12.10
N TYR A 60 -2.72 57.50 -12.30
CA TYR A 60 -3.59 56.92 -11.27
C TYR A 60 -4.33 55.71 -11.82
N ALA A 61 -4.64 54.74 -10.97
CA ALA A 61 -5.47 53.59 -11.32
C ALA A 61 -6.93 53.99 -11.46
N LYS A 62 -7.52 53.70 -12.63
CA LYS A 62 -8.97 53.87 -12.90
C LYS A 62 -9.79 52.68 -12.48
N SER A 63 -9.20 51.48 -12.65
CA SER A 63 -9.83 50.22 -12.32
C SER A 63 -8.76 49.18 -12.00
N TYR A 64 -9.18 48.10 -11.38
CA TYR A 64 -8.37 46.90 -11.18
C TYR A 64 -9.18 45.68 -11.68
N LEU A 65 -8.51 44.76 -12.37
CA LEU A 65 -9.12 43.54 -12.89
C LEU A 65 -8.52 42.34 -12.21
N LEU A 66 -9.35 41.54 -11.54
CA LEU A 66 -9.03 40.21 -11.01
C LEU A 66 -9.65 39.16 -11.90
N THR A 67 -8.85 38.31 -12.50
CA THR A 67 -9.33 37.19 -13.33
C THR A 67 -9.19 35.88 -12.53
N LEU A 68 -10.26 35.11 -12.47
CA LEU A 68 -10.39 33.85 -11.78
C LEU A 68 -10.62 32.75 -12.83
N GLU A 69 -9.77 31.76 -12.89
CA GLU A 69 -9.89 30.63 -13.81
C GLU A 69 -10.55 29.45 -13.10
N ASN A 70 -11.60 28.90 -13.70
CA ASN A 70 -12.39 27.78 -13.14
C ASN A 70 -12.99 28.05 -11.75
N ILE A 71 -13.29 29.31 -11.44
CA ILE A 71 -13.90 29.74 -10.17
C ILE A 71 -15.14 30.55 -10.46
N ASP A 72 -16.23 30.15 -9.79
CA ASP A 72 -17.52 30.88 -9.81
C ASP A 72 -17.73 31.61 -8.49
N PRO A 73 -17.30 32.90 -8.37
CA PRO A 73 -17.39 33.64 -7.12
C PRO A 73 -18.84 33.90 -6.73
N ILE A 74 -19.18 33.57 -5.50
CA ILE A 74 -20.52 33.80 -4.94
C ILE A 74 -20.52 35.15 -4.18
N ASN A 75 -21.47 36.01 -4.47
CA ASN A 75 -21.65 37.32 -3.83
C ASN A 75 -20.36 38.17 -3.81
N PRO A 76 -19.73 38.45 -4.97
CA PRO A 76 -18.51 39.24 -5.00
C PRO A 76 -18.80 40.69 -4.62
N VAL A 77 -17.97 41.25 -3.75
CA VAL A 77 -18.05 42.63 -3.25
C VAL A 77 -16.66 43.26 -3.16
N SER A 78 -16.62 44.61 -3.29
CA SER A 78 -15.36 45.35 -3.14
C SER A 78 -15.54 46.55 -2.21
N TYR A 79 -14.51 46.85 -1.41
CA TYR A 79 -14.53 47.96 -0.44
C TYR A 79 -13.17 48.68 -0.38
N GLU A 80 -13.21 50.01 -0.22
CA GLU A 80 -12.06 50.82 0.18
C GLU A 80 -12.39 51.57 1.48
N SER A 81 -11.59 51.38 2.53
CA SER A 81 -11.83 52.00 3.84
C SER A 81 -13.28 51.84 4.36
N SER A 82 -13.86 50.64 4.16
CA SER A 82 -15.26 50.28 4.51
C SER A 82 -16.36 50.95 3.65
N GLN A 83 -16.00 51.69 2.61
CA GLN A 83 -16.98 52.19 1.61
C GLN A 83 -17.05 51.18 0.44
N PRO A 84 -18.26 50.86 -0.04
CA PRO A 84 -18.40 49.96 -1.17
C PRO A 84 -17.86 50.61 -2.44
N LEU A 85 -17.17 49.84 -3.27
CA LEU A 85 -16.74 50.23 -4.60
C LEU A 85 -17.62 49.56 -5.66
N GLU A 86 -17.73 50.21 -6.82
CA GLU A 86 -18.38 49.58 -7.97
C GLU A 86 -17.59 48.36 -8.43
N LEU A 87 -18.22 47.18 -8.46
CA LEU A 87 -17.65 45.93 -8.92
C LEU A 87 -18.51 45.40 -10.07
N ILE A 88 -17.87 45.15 -11.21
CA ILE A 88 -18.48 44.58 -12.41
C ILE A 88 -17.97 43.18 -12.60
N GLU A 89 -18.87 42.19 -12.59
CA GLU A 89 -18.59 40.81 -12.89
C GLU A 89 -18.84 40.53 -14.38
N SER A 90 -17.93 39.81 -15.02
CA SER A 90 -18.11 39.32 -16.38
C SER A 90 -17.54 37.89 -16.49
N LYS A 91 -18.31 36.99 -17.11
CA LYS A 91 -17.92 35.59 -17.32
C LYS A 91 -17.71 35.33 -18.80
N LYS A 92 -16.57 34.68 -19.12
CA LYS A 92 -16.25 34.25 -20.46
C LYS A 92 -15.59 32.87 -20.39
N ASP A 93 -16.25 31.90 -21.00
CA ASP A 93 -15.84 30.50 -20.96
C ASP A 93 -15.69 30.00 -19.50
N GLU A 94 -14.54 29.49 -19.10
CA GLU A 94 -14.23 29.04 -17.73
C GLU A 94 -13.59 30.14 -16.87
N SER A 95 -13.53 31.38 -17.35
CA SER A 95 -12.89 32.51 -16.68
C SER A 95 -13.92 33.53 -16.21
N THR A 96 -13.83 33.91 -14.93
CA THR A 96 -14.63 34.98 -14.33
C THR A 96 -13.73 36.17 -14.03
N SER A 97 -14.12 37.36 -14.52
CA SER A 97 -13.40 38.61 -14.28
C SER A 97 -14.18 39.52 -13.37
N LEU A 98 -13.52 40.01 -12.32
CA LEU A 98 -14.04 40.98 -11.35
C LEU A 98 -13.31 42.31 -11.55
N GLN A 99 -14.01 43.31 -12.16
CA GLN A 99 -13.46 44.64 -12.37
C GLN A 99 -13.96 45.59 -11.29
N VAL A 100 -13.04 46.19 -10.54
CA VAL A 100 -13.31 47.22 -9.54
C VAL A 100 -13.04 48.59 -10.18
N ASN A 101 -14.00 49.51 -10.17
CA ASN A 101 -13.85 50.87 -10.66
C ASN A 101 -13.60 51.83 -9.50
N PHE A 102 -12.73 52.82 -9.70
CA PHE A 102 -12.41 53.85 -8.73
C PHE A 102 -12.96 55.20 -9.16
N GLU A 103 -13.73 55.85 -8.29
CA GLU A 103 -14.37 57.14 -8.60
C GLU A 103 -13.39 58.32 -8.47
N ASP A 104 -12.40 58.25 -7.56
CA ASP A 104 -11.44 59.31 -7.31
C ASP A 104 -10.06 58.98 -7.88
N ALA A 105 -9.25 60.02 -8.15
CA ALA A 105 -7.94 59.89 -8.70
C ALA A 105 -6.85 60.10 -7.62
N ILE A 106 -6.18 59.04 -7.19
CA ILE A 106 -4.98 59.13 -6.33
C ILE A 106 -3.76 59.29 -7.20
N VAL A 107 -3.38 60.54 -7.45
CA VAL A 107 -2.25 60.90 -8.35
C VAL A 107 -0.98 61.19 -7.55
N GLY A 108 0.15 60.76 -8.08
CA GLY A 108 1.48 61.08 -7.54
C GLY A 108 2.36 59.87 -7.31
N LYS A 109 3.65 59.97 -7.57
CA LYS A 109 4.64 58.90 -7.35
C LYS A 109 4.69 58.50 -5.88
N GLY A 110 4.66 57.20 -5.61
CA GLY A 110 4.67 56.62 -4.27
C GLY A 110 3.36 56.76 -3.49
N LYS A 111 2.31 57.31 -4.13
CA LYS A 111 0.96 57.28 -3.54
C LYS A 111 0.37 55.90 -3.68
N THR A 112 -0.33 55.46 -2.64
CA THR A 112 -0.90 54.12 -2.55
C THR A 112 -2.42 54.16 -2.46
N ARG A 113 -3.07 53.15 -3.08
CA ARG A 113 -4.48 52.83 -2.89
C ARG A 113 -4.57 51.39 -2.36
N THR A 114 -5.33 51.20 -1.28
CA THR A 114 -5.58 49.89 -0.72
C THR A 114 -7.07 49.60 -0.67
N PHE A 115 -7.50 48.53 -1.28
CA PHE A 115 -8.89 48.09 -1.35
C PHE A 115 -8.98 46.56 -1.22
N THR A 116 -10.21 46.06 -1.03
CA THR A 116 -10.47 44.63 -0.89
C THR A 116 -11.48 44.16 -1.95
N ILE A 117 -11.27 42.92 -2.44
CA ILE A 117 -12.24 42.14 -3.18
C ILE A 117 -12.54 40.90 -2.36
N SER A 118 -13.82 40.63 -2.08
CA SER A 118 -14.20 39.44 -1.31
C SER A 118 -15.34 38.70 -1.98
N PHE A 119 -15.30 37.38 -1.93
CA PHE A 119 -16.35 36.50 -2.45
C PHE A 119 -16.34 35.19 -1.65
N GLU A 120 -17.36 34.35 -1.85
CA GLU A 120 -17.45 33.01 -1.31
C GLU A 120 -17.27 32.00 -2.44
N GLU A 121 -16.74 30.81 -2.11
CA GLU A 121 -16.53 29.70 -3.04
C GLU A 121 -16.74 28.37 -2.30
N ASN A 122 -17.41 27.42 -2.97
CA ASN A 122 -17.79 26.13 -2.39
C ASN A 122 -16.85 24.99 -2.78
N SER A 123 -16.03 25.18 -3.83
CA SER A 123 -15.18 24.11 -4.39
C SER A 123 -13.82 24.00 -3.72
N PHE A 124 -13.36 25.02 -2.98
CA PHE A 124 -12.02 25.04 -2.40
C PHE A 124 -11.84 24.08 -1.23
N ALA A 125 -12.89 23.81 -0.46
CA ALA A 125 -12.83 22.88 0.65
C ALA A 125 -14.01 21.89 0.58
N THR A 126 -13.72 20.64 0.33
CA THR A 126 -14.70 19.57 0.18
C THR A 126 -14.44 18.46 1.18
N ARG A 127 -15.50 17.84 1.70
CA ARG A 127 -15.36 16.67 2.56
C ARG A 127 -15.49 15.42 1.71
N THR A 128 -14.41 14.64 1.66
CA THR A 128 -14.34 13.39 0.94
C THR A 128 -14.18 12.25 1.94
N GLY A 129 -15.24 11.50 2.21
CA GLY A 129 -15.24 10.47 3.25
C GLY A 129 -14.99 11.04 4.64
N GLU A 130 -13.88 10.65 5.28
CA GLU A 130 -13.50 11.09 6.63
C GLU A 130 -12.52 12.28 6.62
N VAL A 131 -12.13 12.78 5.42
CA VAL A 131 -11.10 13.80 5.26
C VAL A 131 -11.71 15.06 4.64
N TRP A 132 -11.29 16.23 5.13
CA TRP A 132 -11.49 17.50 4.45
C TRP A 132 -10.33 17.75 3.51
N GLU A 133 -10.61 17.96 2.23
CA GLU A 133 -9.64 18.27 1.21
C GLU A 133 -9.76 19.71 0.77
N ILE A 134 -8.63 20.42 0.72
CA ILE A 134 -8.55 21.82 0.32
C ILE A 134 -7.67 21.90 -0.92
N SER A 135 -8.19 22.51 -1.99
CA SER A 135 -7.47 22.75 -3.22
C SER A 135 -7.62 24.21 -3.62
N ILE A 136 -6.53 24.97 -3.59
CA ILE A 136 -6.46 26.36 -4.03
C ILE A 136 -5.61 26.41 -5.30
N PRO A 137 -6.13 26.95 -6.41
CA PRO A 137 -5.40 27.02 -7.67
C PRO A 137 -4.06 27.76 -7.55
N ARG A 138 -3.11 27.41 -8.42
CA ARG A 138 -1.83 28.11 -8.51
C ARG A 138 -2.00 29.55 -8.98
N LEU A 139 -1.11 30.43 -8.52
CA LEU A 139 -0.98 31.77 -9.07
C LEU A 139 -0.38 31.68 -10.49
N SER A 140 -0.92 32.47 -11.43
CA SER A 140 -0.31 32.60 -12.76
C SER A 140 1.14 33.11 -12.69
N GLU A 141 1.95 32.82 -13.70
CA GLU A 141 3.38 33.22 -13.77
C GLU A 141 3.57 34.74 -14.01
N ASP A 142 2.64 35.55 -13.58
CA ASP A 142 2.75 37.02 -13.68
C ASP A 142 3.77 37.55 -12.67
N ASN A 143 4.78 38.26 -13.16
CA ASN A 143 5.81 38.88 -12.34
C ASN A 143 5.46 40.30 -11.87
N SER A 144 4.26 40.79 -12.16
CA SER A 144 3.80 42.15 -11.83
C SER A 144 3.63 42.41 -10.33
N PHE A 145 3.53 41.36 -9.49
CA PHE A 145 3.40 41.49 -8.03
C PHE A 145 4.75 41.66 -7.36
N ARG A 146 4.95 42.72 -6.58
CA ARG A 146 6.09 42.90 -5.69
C ARG A 146 6.02 41.88 -4.52
N SER A 147 4.84 41.74 -3.91
CA SER A 147 4.58 40.71 -2.93
C SER A 147 3.19 40.08 -3.15
N TYR A 148 3.12 38.78 -2.88
CA TYR A 148 1.87 38.02 -2.90
C TYR A 148 1.92 37.01 -1.75
N THR A 149 1.06 37.21 -0.77
CA THR A 149 0.97 36.36 0.41
C THR A 149 -0.39 35.70 0.46
N VAL A 150 -0.43 34.42 0.77
CA VAL A 150 -1.68 33.65 0.97
C VAL A 150 -1.73 33.16 2.40
N ASN A 151 -2.87 33.34 3.05
CA ASN A 151 -3.19 32.78 4.34
C ASN A 151 -4.41 31.87 4.19
N LEU A 152 -4.24 30.60 4.53
CA LEU A 152 -5.30 29.62 4.62
C LEU A 152 -5.70 29.44 6.08
N LEU A 153 -6.93 29.77 6.43
CA LEU A 153 -7.50 29.59 7.77
C LEU A 153 -8.44 28.40 7.76
N VAL A 154 -8.11 27.37 8.56
CA VAL A 154 -8.85 26.10 8.62
C VAL A 154 -9.45 25.92 10.01
N PRO A 155 -10.74 25.54 10.14
CA PRO A 155 -11.35 25.24 11.43
C PRO A 155 -10.61 24.12 12.18
N SER A 156 -10.39 24.25 13.48
CA SER A 156 -9.78 23.20 14.31
C SER A 156 -10.64 21.93 14.39
N SER A 157 -11.92 22.00 14.02
CA SER A 157 -12.82 20.84 13.90
C SER A 157 -12.48 19.93 12.73
N PHE A 158 -11.65 20.37 11.76
CA PHE A 158 -11.16 19.52 10.67
C PHE A 158 -10.02 18.61 11.10
N GLU A 159 -9.59 18.69 12.36
CA GLU A 159 -8.42 18.02 12.94
C GLU A 159 -7.10 18.58 12.39
N LYS A 160 -5.99 17.84 12.61
CA LYS A 160 -4.68 18.23 12.09
C LYS A 160 -4.55 17.89 10.60
N GLU A 161 -3.65 18.61 9.96
CA GLU A 161 -3.23 18.29 8.60
C GLU A 161 -2.67 16.86 8.53
N ALA A 162 -3.23 16.07 7.62
CA ALA A 162 -2.67 14.81 7.19
C ALA A 162 -1.53 15.06 6.21
N TYR A 163 -1.77 15.98 5.28
CA TYR A 163 -0.78 16.50 4.33
C TYR A 163 -1.11 17.95 3.97
N ILE A 164 -0.09 18.71 3.58
CA ILE A 164 -0.21 20.05 3.03
C ILE A 164 0.98 20.29 2.09
N SER A 165 0.70 20.75 0.88
CA SER A 165 1.69 21.07 -0.14
C SER A 165 1.32 22.39 -0.82
N PRO A 166 2.28 23.32 -1.01
CA PRO A 166 3.65 23.32 -0.51
C PRO A 166 3.71 23.48 1.02
N ASP A 167 4.90 23.28 1.60
CA ASP A 167 5.09 23.54 3.02
C ASP A 167 4.79 25.00 3.36
N PRO A 168 3.99 25.29 4.41
CA PRO A 168 3.71 26.65 4.82
C PRO A 168 4.93 27.33 5.44
N LEU A 169 5.12 28.62 5.20
CA LEU A 169 6.17 29.43 5.83
C LEU A 169 5.96 29.59 7.35
N ALA A 170 4.69 29.62 7.76
CA ALA A 170 4.32 29.74 9.16
C ALA A 170 2.96 29.10 9.43
N ILE A 171 2.83 28.50 10.63
CA ILE A 171 1.58 27.96 11.16
C ILE A 171 1.28 28.70 12.46
N THR A 172 0.08 29.25 12.59
CA THR A 172 -0.32 30.07 13.73
C THR A 172 -1.76 29.75 14.17
N GLU A 173 -1.95 29.46 15.43
CA GLU A 173 -3.29 29.30 16.01
C GLU A 173 -4.04 30.64 16.11
N LYS A 174 -5.26 30.70 15.61
CA LYS A 174 -6.14 31.89 15.65
C LYS A 174 -7.54 31.54 16.16
N GLY A 175 -7.70 31.50 17.47
CA GLY A 175 -8.96 31.14 18.11
C GLY A 175 -9.30 29.66 17.86
N ASN A 176 -10.41 29.41 17.13
CA ASN A 176 -10.84 28.08 16.74
C ASN A 176 -10.37 27.67 15.31
N LYS A 177 -9.38 28.38 14.75
CA LYS A 177 -8.81 28.10 13.44
C LYS A 177 -7.30 28.05 13.51
N THR A 178 -6.69 27.29 12.60
CA THR A 178 -5.26 27.30 12.33
C THR A 178 -5.00 28.05 11.04
N GLN A 179 -4.07 29.00 11.05
CA GLN A 179 -3.64 29.74 9.86
C GLN A 179 -2.33 29.16 9.34
N TYR A 180 -2.33 28.84 8.07
CA TYR A 180 -1.17 28.44 7.26
C TYR A 180 -0.83 29.58 6.29
N SER A 181 0.43 30.03 6.30
CA SER A 181 0.86 31.17 5.48
C SER A 181 1.84 30.74 4.41
N PHE A 182 1.67 31.27 3.17
CA PHE A 182 2.47 30.94 2.00
C PHE A 182 2.92 32.21 1.27
N ASP A 183 4.06 32.16 0.59
CA ASP A 183 4.57 33.23 -0.25
C ASP A 183 4.28 33.00 -1.74
N LYS A 184 4.60 34.02 -2.56
CA LYS A 184 4.46 33.99 -4.01
C LYS A 184 5.15 32.79 -4.64
N SER A 185 6.38 32.50 -4.24
CA SER A 185 7.23 31.47 -4.87
C SER A 185 6.68 30.06 -4.65
N SER A 186 6.09 29.81 -3.48
CA SER A 186 5.49 28.53 -3.13
C SER A 186 4.26 28.22 -3.97
N ILE A 187 3.33 29.19 -4.10
CA ILE A 187 2.03 28.99 -4.75
C ILE A 187 2.04 29.11 -6.26
N GLN A 188 3.11 29.66 -6.87
CA GLN A 188 3.24 29.70 -8.32
C GLN A 188 3.50 28.34 -8.95
N LYS A 189 4.10 27.41 -8.18
CA LYS A 189 4.43 26.05 -8.68
C LYS A 189 3.19 25.16 -8.82
N SER A 190 2.44 24.97 -7.75
CA SER A 190 1.36 23.96 -7.69
C SER A 190 0.05 24.43 -7.10
N GLY A 191 -0.04 25.69 -6.61
CA GLY A 191 -1.16 26.10 -5.76
C GLY A 191 -1.03 25.51 -4.35
N ILE A 192 -2.13 25.35 -3.62
CA ILE A 192 -2.14 24.72 -2.31
C ILE A 192 -3.07 23.50 -2.35
N THR A 193 -2.53 22.34 -1.96
CA THR A 193 -3.30 21.11 -1.77
C THR A 193 -3.10 20.65 -0.34
N ALA A 194 -4.18 20.40 0.40
CA ALA A 194 -4.10 19.95 1.78
C ALA A 194 -5.24 18.98 2.12
N GLY A 195 -4.93 18.02 2.99
CA GLY A 195 -5.90 17.11 3.59
C GLY A 195 -5.89 17.21 5.11
N PHE A 196 -7.07 17.28 5.73
CA PHE A 196 -7.24 17.37 7.17
C PHE A 196 -8.06 16.19 7.68
N GLY A 197 -7.53 15.47 8.68
CA GLY A 197 -8.09 14.25 9.22
C GLY A 197 -7.00 13.24 9.53
N LYS A 198 -7.32 12.25 10.37
CA LYS A 198 -6.33 11.23 10.79
C LYS A 198 -6.21 10.07 9.83
N PHE A 199 -7.28 9.76 9.11
CA PHE A 199 -7.36 8.62 8.22
C PHE A 199 -8.48 8.78 7.21
N GLN A 200 -8.37 8.05 6.11
CA GLN A 200 -9.44 7.84 5.12
C GLN A 200 -9.93 6.40 5.19
N VAL A 201 -11.19 6.19 4.81
CA VAL A 201 -11.77 4.84 4.71
C VAL A 201 -12.28 4.58 3.30
N PHE A 202 -11.84 3.46 2.72
CA PHE A 202 -12.42 2.91 1.50
C PHE A 202 -13.14 1.59 1.79
N SER A 203 -14.25 1.37 1.11
CA SER A 203 -14.86 0.05 0.95
C SER A 203 -14.39 -0.56 -0.36
N PHE A 204 -14.11 -1.87 -0.36
CA PHE A 204 -13.66 -2.58 -1.54
C PHE A 204 -14.47 -3.85 -1.81
N SER A 205 -14.58 -4.19 -3.10
CA SER A 205 -15.01 -5.48 -3.61
C SER A 205 -14.02 -5.93 -4.67
N LEU A 206 -13.34 -7.05 -4.42
CA LEU A 206 -12.31 -7.61 -5.27
C LEU A 206 -12.74 -8.98 -5.76
N SER A 207 -12.64 -9.22 -7.07
CA SER A 207 -12.98 -10.50 -7.68
C SER A 207 -11.72 -11.17 -8.23
N TYR A 208 -11.65 -12.50 -8.08
CA TYR A 208 -10.54 -13.33 -8.56
C TYR A 208 -11.12 -14.54 -9.27
N HIS A 209 -10.52 -14.92 -10.39
CA HIS A 209 -10.98 -16.03 -11.21
C HIS A 209 -9.85 -17.06 -11.30
N LEU A 210 -10.07 -18.25 -10.73
CA LEU A 210 -9.08 -19.32 -10.68
C LEU A 210 -9.56 -20.53 -11.47
N GLU A 211 -8.64 -21.19 -12.17
CA GLU A 211 -8.90 -22.42 -12.91
C GLU A 211 -7.74 -23.40 -12.69
N ASN A 212 -8.08 -24.65 -12.38
CA ASN A 212 -7.12 -25.75 -12.38
C ASN A 212 -7.21 -26.53 -13.72
N PRO A 213 -6.28 -26.29 -14.66
CA PRO A 213 -6.28 -26.99 -15.94
C PRO A 213 -5.81 -28.43 -15.87
N LEU A 214 -5.40 -28.92 -14.70
CA LEU A 214 -4.82 -30.24 -14.50
C LEU A 214 -5.89 -31.33 -14.26
N ASN A 215 -5.52 -32.60 -14.45
CA ASN A 215 -6.37 -33.75 -14.11
C ASN A 215 -6.17 -34.25 -12.67
N LYS A 216 -5.50 -33.47 -11.82
CA LYS A 216 -5.26 -33.73 -10.39
C LYS A 216 -5.55 -32.44 -9.60
N SER A 217 -5.81 -32.58 -8.31
CA SER A 217 -5.92 -31.40 -7.43
C SER A 217 -4.60 -30.61 -7.43
N ALA A 218 -4.72 -29.30 -7.40
CA ALA A 218 -3.60 -28.36 -7.36
C ALA A 218 -3.89 -27.23 -6.37
N SER A 219 -2.86 -26.79 -5.67
CA SER A 219 -2.91 -25.58 -4.86
C SER A 219 -2.56 -24.37 -5.72
N THR A 220 -3.25 -23.28 -5.50
CA THR A 220 -2.94 -21.97 -6.08
C THR A 220 -3.11 -20.90 -5.02
N GLU A 221 -2.48 -19.74 -5.22
CA GLU A 221 -2.50 -18.63 -4.29
C GLU A 221 -2.91 -17.35 -4.96
N ILE A 222 -3.63 -16.51 -4.25
CA ILE A 222 -3.97 -15.15 -4.65
C ILE A 222 -3.48 -14.18 -3.58
N ALA A 223 -3.00 -13.02 -4.01
CA ALA A 223 -2.70 -11.94 -3.09
C ALA A 223 -3.97 -11.19 -2.72
N ILE A 224 -4.15 -10.97 -1.43
CA ILE A 224 -5.21 -10.14 -0.88
C ILE A 224 -4.59 -8.94 -0.15
N PRO A 225 -5.23 -7.75 -0.18
CA PRO A 225 -4.66 -6.56 0.45
C PRO A 225 -4.23 -6.79 1.89
N PRO A 226 -2.95 -6.53 2.25
CA PRO A 226 -2.43 -6.75 3.60
C PRO A 226 -2.60 -5.50 4.47
N ASP A 227 -2.42 -5.64 5.79
CA ASP A 227 -2.08 -4.51 6.64
C ASP A 227 -0.66 -4.03 6.33
N THR A 228 -0.44 -2.71 6.48
CA THR A 228 0.89 -2.08 6.45
C THR A 228 1.02 -1.07 7.60
N ALA A 229 2.16 -0.41 7.72
CA ALA A 229 2.28 0.69 8.67
C ALA A 229 1.28 1.82 8.40
N PHE A 230 0.87 2.02 7.14
CA PHE A 230 -0.04 3.10 6.72
C PHE A 230 -1.46 2.65 6.40
N GLN A 231 -1.78 1.34 6.47
CA GLN A 231 -3.15 0.88 6.26
C GLN A 231 -3.54 -0.25 7.20
N LYS A 232 -4.84 -0.36 7.47
CA LYS A 232 -5.45 -1.47 8.20
C LYS A 232 -6.67 -1.97 7.45
N VAL A 233 -6.67 -3.26 7.15
CA VAL A 233 -7.72 -3.90 6.37
C VAL A 233 -8.71 -4.64 7.28
N TYR A 234 -9.98 -4.58 6.92
CA TYR A 234 -11.09 -5.23 7.60
C TYR A 234 -11.87 -6.06 6.58
N TYR A 235 -11.73 -7.38 6.63
CA TYR A 235 -12.46 -8.28 5.74
C TYR A 235 -13.86 -8.54 6.27
N GLN A 236 -14.86 -8.16 5.49
CA GLN A 236 -16.26 -8.50 5.79
C GLN A 236 -16.54 -9.94 5.43
N SER A 237 -16.05 -10.40 4.29
CA SER A 237 -16.18 -11.77 3.82
C SER A 237 -15.21 -12.09 2.69
N MET A 238 -14.85 -13.36 2.56
CA MET A 238 -14.28 -13.97 1.36
C MET A 238 -15.15 -15.16 0.97
N ASN A 239 -15.60 -15.22 -0.26
CA ASN A 239 -16.48 -16.28 -0.72
C ASN A 239 -16.05 -16.84 -2.09
N PRO A 240 -15.66 -18.12 -2.17
CA PRO A 240 -15.46 -19.04 -1.04
C PRO A 240 -14.30 -18.60 -0.12
N GLU A 241 -14.35 -19.07 1.13
CA GLU A 241 -13.24 -18.86 2.07
C GLU A 241 -11.99 -19.62 1.61
N PRO A 242 -10.78 -19.09 1.86
CA PRO A 242 -9.54 -19.79 1.51
C PRO A 242 -9.28 -20.97 2.46
N ASP A 243 -8.53 -21.95 1.97
CA ASP A 243 -8.03 -23.06 2.81
C ASP A 243 -7.06 -22.58 3.90
N ASN A 244 -6.28 -21.55 3.61
CA ASN A 244 -5.39 -20.86 4.55
C ASN A 244 -4.96 -19.49 4.02
N VAL A 245 -4.43 -18.63 4.89
CA VAL A 245 -3.72 -17.40 4.52
C VAL A 245 -2.37 -17.39 5.21
N HIS A 246 -1.31 -17.01 4.50
CA HIS A 246 0.02 -16.82 5.09
C HIS A 246 0.65 -15.51 4.63
N VAL A 247 1.70 -15.09 5.31
CA VAL A 247 2.45 -13.87 5.01
C VAL A 247 3.74 -14.28 4.30
N ASP A 248 4.03 -13.67 3.14
CA ASP A 248 5.29 -13.89 2.43
C ASP A 248 6.43 -13.00 2.95
N GLU A 249 7.61 -13.10 2.33
CA GLU A 249 8.81 -12.34 2.71
C GLU A 249 8.69 -10.82 2.46
N ASP A 250 7.76 -10.40 1.61
CA ASP A 250 7.48 -9.00 1.32
C ASP A 250 6.34 -8.41 2.18
N GLY A 251 5.72 -9.26 3.01
CA GLY A 251 4.60 -8.89 3.88
C GLY A 251 3.23 -8.99 3.21
N ASN A 252 3.14 -9.55 2.00
CA ASN A 252 1.87 -9.81 1.33
C ASN A 252 1.09 -10.91 2.03
N TRP A 253 -0.23 -10.81 2.00
CA TRP A 253 -1.12 -11.86 2.46
C TRP A 253 -1.55 -12.72 1.28
N LEU A 254 -1.14 -14.00 1.31
CA LEU A 254 -1.41 -14.96 0.25
C LEU A 254 -2.49 -15.95 0.71
N ALA A 255 -3.64 -15.89 0.06
CA ALA A 255 -4.76 -16.79 0.32
C ALA A 255 -4.65 -18.02 -0.57
N THR A 256 -4.53 -19.18 0.03
CA THR A 256 -4.35 -20.48 -0.62
C THR A 256 -5.71 -21.12 -0.89
N TYR A 257 -5.88 -21.67 -2.10
CA TYR A 257 -7.03 -22.45 -2.55
C TYR A 257 -6.62 -23.78 -3.14
N ILE A 258 -7.22 -24.88 -2.69
CA ILE A 258 -6.99 -26.23 -3.20
C ILE A 258 -8.10 -26.59 -4.19
N LEU A 259 -7.80 -26.47 -5.46
CA LEU A 259 -8.75 -26.74 -6.54
C LEU A 259 -8.75 -28.24 -6.91
N LYS A 260 -9.95 -28.81 -7.11
CA LYS A 260 -10.12 -30.14 -7.65
C LYS A 260 -9.67 -30.22 -9.12
N PRO A 261 -9.53 -31.42 -9.69
CA PRO A 261 -9.22 -31.54 -11.11
C PRO A 261 -10.26 -30.80 -11.98
N ARG A 262 -9.80 -29.97 -12.92
CA ARG A 262 -10.64 -29.20 -13.86
C ARG A 262 -11.65 -28.26 -13.19
N GLU A 263 -11.43 -27.89 -11.95
CA GLU A 263 -12.29 -26.96 -11.22
C GLU A 263 -11.97 -25.50 -11.61
N ARG A 264 -13.02 -24.72 -11.72
CA ARG A 264 -12.96 -23.25 -11.79
C ARG A 264 -13.76 -22.68 -10.64
N ILE A 265 -13.22 -21.67 -9.98
CA ILE A 265 -13.89 -20.92 -8.91
C ILE A 265 -13.76 -19.42 -9.15
N ASP A 266 -14.80 -18.69 -8.80
CA ASP A 266 -14.83 -17.24 -8.76
C ASP A 266 -14.90 -16.82 -7.29
N ILE A 267 -13.94 -16.01 -6.85
CA ILE A 267 -13.79 -15.59 -5.45
C ILE A 267 -14.13 -14.11 -5.35
N THR A 268 -14.89 -13.73 -4.34
CA THR A 268 -15.17 -12.33 -4.02
C THR A 268 -14.71 -12.02 -2.62
N ALA A 269 -13.82 -11.04 -2.47
CA ALA A 269 -13.39 -10.48 -1.20
C ALA A 269 -14.04 -9.11 -0.99
N LEU A 270 -14.79 -8.96 0.11
CA LEU A 270 -15.45 -7.72 0.53
C LEU A 270 -14.83 -7.20 1.81
N GLY A 271 -14.66 -5.89 1.90
CA GLY A 271 -14.13 -5.30 3.10
C GLY A 271 -14.04 -3.79 3.08
N SER A 272 -13.36 -3.25 4.07
CA SER A 272 -12.96 -1.85 4.13
C SER A 272 -11.49 -1.74 4.53
N VAL A 273 -10.86 -0.64 4.13
CA VAL A 273 -9.49 -0.30 4.51
C VAL A 273 -9.46 1.09 5.10
N GLN A 274 -8.69 1.25 6.14
CA GLN A 274 -8.39 2.52 6.79
C GLN A 274 -6.96 2.91 6.42
N ILE A 275 -6.80 4.06 5.75
CA ILE A 275 -5.52 4.61 5.34
C ILE A 275 -5.14 5.72 6.32
N PHE A 276 -3.94 5.67 6.88
CA PHE A 276 -3.47 6.57 7.94
C PHE A 276 -2.49 7.61 7.41
N ALA A 277 -2.59 8.83 7.93
CA ALA A 277 -1.67 9.92 7.63
C ALA A 277 -0.25 9.73 8.21
N SER A 278 -0.12 8.87 9.21
CA SER A 278 1.16 8.58 9.89
C SER A 278 1.29 7.09 10.13
N PRO A 279 2.52 6.55 10.15
CA PRO A 279 2.72 5.12 10.36
C PRO A 279 2.26 4.70 11.75
N ARG A 280 1.60 3.55 11.79
CA ARG A 280 1.23 2.84 13.03
C ARG A 280 2.39 1.96 13.48
N ASP A 281 2.35 1.51 14.73
CA ASP A 281 3.21 0.42 15.18
C ASP A 281 2.96 -0.81 14.31
N PHE A 282 4.03 -1.30 13.67
CA PHE A 282 3.99 -2.42 12.75
C PHE A 282 5.25 -3.29 12.96
N PRO A 283 5.19 -4.61 12.69
CA PRO A 283 6.33 -5.48 12.86
C PRO A 283 7.58 -4.98 12.11
N ILE A 284 8.70 -4.92 12.82
CA ILE A 284 9.97 -4.43 12.28
C ILE A 284 10.65 -5.58 11.52
N LEU A 285 11.17 -5.26 10.33
CA LEU A 285 11.91 -6.21 9.51
C LEU A 285 13.30 -6.51 10.11
N SER A 286 13.78 -7.72 9.88
CA SER A 286 15.17 -8.11 10.20
C SER A 286 16.18 -7.41 9.28
N ALA A 287 17.43 -7.35 9.71
CA ALA A 287 18.51 -6.79 8.88
C ALA A 287 18.69 -7.58 7.56
N GLU A 288 18.44 -8.90 7.58
CA GLU A 288 18.52 -9.77 6.40
C GLU A 288 17.44 -9.44 5.38
N GLN A 289 16.19 -9.23 5.85
CA GLN A 289 15.08 -8.81 5.00
C GLN A 289 15.32 -7.43 4.38
N LEU A 290 15.90 -6.49 5.11
CA LEU A 290 16.26 -5.18 4.57
C LEU A 290 17.41 -5.27 3.56
N GLN A 291 18.39 -6.14 3.81
CA GLN A 291 19.53 -6.35 2.90
C GLN A 291 19.09 -6.94 1.55
N SER A 292 18.14 -7.86 1.53
CA SER A 292 17.60 -8.42 0.28
C SER A 292 16.92 -7.36 -0.59
N ARG A 293 16.39 -6.29 0.02
CA ARG A 293 15.77 -5.15 -0.67
C ARG A 293 16.77 -4.13 -1.25
N LEU A 294 18.06 -4.48 -1.30
CA LEU A 294 19.11 -3.77 -2.03
C LEU A 294 19.53 -4.50 -3.32
N ALA A 295 19.02 -5.72 -3.54
CA ALA A 295 19.41 -6.56 -4.65
C ALA A 295 18.91 -6.04 -6.00
N GLU A 296 19.66 -6.38 -7.07
CA GLU A 296 19.26 -6.16 -8.45
C GLU A 296 18.14 -7.12 -8.86
N SER A 297 17.24 -6.68 -9.73
CA SER A 297 16.26 -7.53 -10.39
C SER A 297 16.11 -7.16 -11.87
N GLU A 298 15.19 -7.81 -12.57
CA GLU A 298 14.95 -7.58 -14.00
C GLU A 298 14.69 -6.10 -14.34
N TYR A 299 13.87 -5.40 -13.55
CA TYR A 299 13.48 -4.01 -13.79
C TYR A 299 14.26 -3.00 -12.94
N TRP A 300 14.95 -3.44 -11.91
CA TRP A 300 15.74 -2.61 -11.00
C TRP A 300 17.23 -2.87 -11.20
N GLN A 301 17.80 -2.30 -12.28
CA GLN A 301 19.19 -2.54 -12.71
C GLN A 301 20.19 -1.76 -11.83
N VAL A 302 20.28 -2.15 -10.56
CA VAL A 302 21.11 -1.52 -9.51
C VAL A 302 22.58 -1.48 -9.87
N ASN A 303 23.08 -2.46 -10.64
CA ASN A 303 24.47 -2.60 -11.02
C ASN A 303 24.86 -1.84 -12.30
N ASP A 304 23.89 -1.22 -12.99
CA ASP A 304 24.18 -0.41 -14.18
C ASP A 304 25.10 0.76 -13.81
N PRO A 305 26.19 1.02 -14.56
CA PRO A 305 27.15 2.08 -14.24
C PRO A 305 26.54 3.49 -14.18
N GLN A 306 25.54 3.79 -15.01
CA GLN A 306 24.88 5.11 -15.01
C GLN A 306 23.98 5.27 -13.79
N ILE A 307 23.27 4.21 -13.42
CA ILE A 307 22.45 4.18 -12.19
C ILE A 307 23.33 4.37 -10.95
N LYS A 308 24.47 3.65 -10.86
CA LYS A 308 25.40 3.78 -9.72
C LYS A 308 26.03 5.16 -9.59
N ASP A 309 26.48 5.75 -10.71
CA ASP A 309 27.05 7.08 -10.72
C ASP A 309 26.03 8.12 -10.27
N LEU A 310 24.81 8.03 -10.79
CA LEU A 310 23.72 8.93 -10.43
C LEU A 310 23.29 8.75 -8.96
N ALA A 311 23.13 7.52 -8.49
CA ALA A 311 22.79 7.21 -7.10
C ALA A 311 23.83 7.76 -6.11
N THR A 312 25.13 7.67 -6.47
CA THR A 312 26.21 8.24 -5.64
C THR A 312 26.10 9.76 -5.51
N ARG A 313 25.66 10.46 -6.56
CA ARG A 313 25.48 11.92 -6.54
C ARG A 313 24.23 12.35 -5.79
N LEU A 314 23.14 11.61 -5.92
CA LEU A 314 21.86 11.94 -5.29
C LEU A 314 21.84 11.58 -3.80
N ALA A 315 22.30 10.39 -3.42
CA ALA A 315 22.56 9.87 -2.09
C ALA A 315 21.40 9.84 -1.08
N THR A 316 20.31 10.56 -1.30
CA THR A 316 19.14 10.61 -0.38
C THR A 316 17.83 10.28 -1.10
N PRO A 317 16.83 9.73 -0.39
CA PRO A 317 15.52 9.44 -0.99
C PRO A 317 14.86 10.68 -1.62
N GLU A 318 14.96 11.83 -0.98
CA GLU A 318 14.37 13.08 -1.46
C GLU A 318 15.07 13.59 -2.74
N ALA A 319 16.41 13.55 -2.81
CA ALA A 319 17.14 13.91 -4.02
C ALA A 319 16.82 12.96 -5.17
N ILE A 320 16.66 11.67 -4.91
CA ILE A 320 16.24 10.66 -5.88
C ILE A 320 14.81 10.96 -6.37
N TYR A 321 13.88 11.20 -5.46
CA TYR A 321 12.51 11.56 -5.80
C TYR A 321 12.46 12.80 -6.70
N ASN A 322 13.13 13.87 -6.29
CA ASN A 322 13.19 15.12 -7.06
C ASN A 322 13.83 14.91 -8.45
N PHE A 323 14.85 14.06 -8.54
CA PHE A 323 15.46 13.71 -9.82
C PHE A 323 14.44 12.98 -10.72
N VAL A 324 13.80 11.94 -10.23
CA VAL A 324 12.82 11.14 -11.00
C VAL A 324 11.66 12.02 -11.46
N THR A 325 11.08 12.80 -10.55
CA THR A 325 9.94 13.69 -10.80
C THR A 325 10.24 14.75 -11.87
N ASN A 326 11.47 15.31 -11.88
CA ASN A 326 11.84 16.39 -12.80
C ASN A 326 12.43 15.89 -14.13
N ASN A 327 12.88 14.63 -14.21
CA ASN A 327 13.54 14.11 -15.41
C ASN A 327 12.67 13.19 -16.26
N LEU A 328 11.68 12.52 -15.66
CA LEU A 328 10.73 11.71 -16.44
C LEU A 328 9.49 12.52 -16.82
N SER A 329 8.95 12.23 -17.99
CA SER A 329 7.67 12.76 -18.45
C SER A 329 6.68 11.61 -18.68
N TYR A 330 5.45 11.79 -18.22
CA TYR A 330 4.43 10.76 -18.34
C TYR A 330 3.89 10.66 -19.77
N SER A 331 3.85 9.43 -20.30
CA SER A 331 3.38 9.12 -21.66
C SER A 331 1.98 8.52 -21.61
N TYR A 332 0.95 9.34 -21.82
CA TYR A 332 -0.45 8.87 -21.84
C TYR A 332 -0.71 7.89 -22.99
N ASP A 333 0.02 8.00 -24.09
CA ASP A 333 -0.11 7.12 -25.26
C ASP A 333 0.31 5.67 -24.96
N ARG A 334 1.17 5.48 -23.94
CA ARG A 334 1.59 4.15 -23.50
C ARG A 334 0.59 3.45 -22.58
N VAL A 335 -0.41 4.14 -22.07
CA VAL A 335 -1.43 3.53 -21.20
C VAL A 335 -2.35 2.63 -22.04
N GLN A 336 -1.92 1.40 -22.29
CA GLN A 336 -2.59 0.42 -23.12
C GLN A 336 -2.59 -0.96 -22.47
N PRO A 337 -3.52 -1.86 -22.87
CA PRO A 337 -3.48 -3.25 -22.43
C PRO A 337 -2.13 -3.92 -22.75
N ASN A 338 -1.58 -4.66 -21.80
CA ASN A 338 -0.33 -5.41 -21.95
C ASN A 338 0.88 -4.54 -22.34
N VAL A 339 0.95 -3.30 -21.82
CA VAL A 339 2.11 -2.45 -22.02
C VAL A 339 3.38 -3.14 -21.49
N GLN A 340 4.46 -3.07 -22.28
CA GLN A 340 5.75 -3.61 -21.87
C GLN A 340 6.39 -2.71 -20.80
N ARG A 341 6.80 -3.29 -19.67
CA ARG A 341 7.61 -2.63 -18.64
C ARG A 341 9.06 -2.50 -19.11
N TYR A 342 9.63 -1.31 -19.03
CA TYR A 342 10.97 -1.03 -19.58
C TYR A 342 12.09 -1.21 -18.55
N GLY A 343 11.81 -1.00 -17.25
CA GLY A 343 12.78 -0.99 -16.17
C GLY A 343 13.59 0.29 -16.08
N ALA A 344 14.32 0.43 -14.97
CA ALA A 344 15.00 1.67 -14.57
C ALA A 344 16.01 2.20 -15.62
N LYS A 345 16.81 1.33 -16.19
CA LYS A 345 17.82 1.72 -17.20
C LYS A 345 17.18 2.35 -18.43
N ASN A 346 16.13 1.73 -18.97
CA ASN A 346 15.45 2.24 -20.14
C ASN A 346 14.64 3.50 -19.84
N ALA A 347 14.05 3.61 -18.63
CA ALA A 347 13.41 4.82 -18.14
C ALA A 347 14.41 6.01 -18.13
N LEU A 348 15.63 5.79 -17.67
CA LEU A 348 16.67 6.83 -17.68
C LEU A 348 17.09 7.25 -19.10
N LEU A 349 17.14 6.31 -20.06
CA LEU A 349 17.51 6.57 -21.45
C LEU A 349 16.39 7.20 -22.28
N ASN A 350 15.13 6.89 -21.98
CA ASN A 350 13.93 7.31 -22.71
C ASN A 350 12.96 8.05 -21.76
N SER A 351 13.46 9.15 -21.20
CA SER A 351 12.78 9.87 -20.12
C SER A 351 11.41 10.47 -20.49
N SER A 352 11.11 10.65 -21.78
CA SER A 352 9.83 11.17 -22.27
C SER A 352 8.76 10.10 -22.52
N ASP A 353 9.07 8.83 -22.27
CA ASP A 353 8.21 7.69 -22.58
C ASP A 353 8.00 6.79 -21.34
N ALA A 354 7.66 7.40 -20.21
CA ALA A 354 7.48 6.74 -18.93
C ALA A 354 6.01 6.69 -18.51
N ILE A 355 5.60 5.60 -17.83
CA ILE A 355 4.36 5.51 -17.07
C ILE A 355 4.70 5.22 -15.61
N CYS A 356 3.72 5.02 -14.72
CA CYS A 356 3.98 4.84 -13.28
C CYS A 356 5.02 3.74 -12.97
N MET A 357 5.06 2.67 -13.75
CA MET A 357 6.05 1.59 -13.58
C MET A 357 7.49 2.10 -13.76
N GLU A 358 7.78 2.89 -14.78
CA GLU A 358 9.12 3.42 -15.04
C GLU A 358 9.56 4.46 -14.00
N PHE A 359 8.63 5.30 -13.51
CA PHE A 359 8.91 6.20 -12.38
C PHE A 359 9.29 5.40 -11.13
N THR A 360 8.53 4.37 -10.83
CA THR A 360 8.76 3.46 -9.70
C THR A 360 10.07 2.70 -9.84
N ASP A 361 10.34 2.13 -11.02
CA ASP A 361 11.56 1.35 -11.29
C ASP A 361 12.83 2.20 -11.14
N LEU A 362 12.80 3.41 -11.69
CA LEU A 362 13.97 4.29 -11.62
C LEU A 362 14.24 4.75 -10.18
N PHE A 363 13.20 5.08 -9.42
CA PHE A 363 13.34 5.40 -8.00
C PHE A 363 13.96 4.24 -7.22
N ILE A 364 13.42 3.03 -7.36
CA ILE A 364 13.89 1.84 -6.64
C ILE A 364 15.34 1.52 -6.99
N ALA A 365 15.68 1.51 -8.28
CA ALA A 365 17.05 1.20 -8.71
C ALA A 365 18.07 2.21 -8.16
N LEU A 366 17.74 3.51 -8.18
CA LEU A 366 18.58 4.57 -7.62
C LEU A 366 18.70 4.47 -6.10
N ALA A 367 17.59 4.24 -5.40
CA ALA A 367 17.58 4.08 -3.95
C ALA A 367 18.42 2.89 -3.51
N ARG A 368 18.21 1.71 -4.13
CA ARG A 368 19.00 0.50 -3.85
C ARG A 368 20.49 0.69 -4.16
N ALA A 369 20.81 1.33 -5.27
CA ALA A 369 22.21 1.64 -5.64
C ALA A 369 22.87 2.63 -4.66
N ALA A 370 22.09 3.50 -4.01
CA ALA A 370 22.53 4.38 -2.93
C ALA A 370 22.62 3.69 -1.55
N GLY A 371 22.29 2.39 -1.47
CA GLY A 371 22.26 1.63 -0.22
C GLY A 371 21.00 1.82 0.62
N ILE A 372 19.92 2.34 0.03
CA ILE A 372 18.63 2.57 0.67
C ILE A 372 17.68 1.44 0.25
N PRO A 373 17.22 0.57 1.18
CA PRO A 373 16.25 -0.46 0.85
C PRO A 373 14.98 0.17 0.25
N ALA A 374 14.55 -0.35 -0.89
CA ALA A 374 13.36 0.13 -1.58
C ALA A 374 12.59 -1.02 -2.22
N ARG A 375 11.28 -0.84 -2.39
CA ARG A 375 10.36 -1.82 -2.95
C ARG A 375 9.24 -1.14 -3.75
N GLU A 376 8.59 -1.89 -4.61
CA GLU A 376 7.42 -1.45 -5.36
C GLU A 376 6.13 -1.76 -4.58
N VAL A 377 5.14 -0.92 -4.71
CA VAL A 377 3.76 -1.18 -4.33
C VAL A 377 2.90 -1.14 -5.58
N ASN A 378 2.05 -2.14 -5.75
CA ASN A 378 0.95 -2.12 -6.70
C ASN A 378 -0.36 -2.07 -5.93
N GLY A 379 -1.23 -1.12 -6.28
CA GLY A 379 -2.47 -0.90 -5.56
C GLY A 379 -3.47 -0.06 -6.32
N PHE A 380 -4.45 0.43 -5.59
CA PHE A 380 -5.45 1.37 -6.07
C PHE A 380 -5.11 2.77 -5.58
N ALA A 381 -5.20 3.77 -6.47
CA ALA A 381 -5.12 5.17 -6.10
C ALA A 381 -6.40 5.88 -6.55
N TYR A 382 -7.04 6.63 -5.64
CA TYR A 382 -8.24 7.38 -5.97
C TYR A 382 -7.88 8.74 -6.56
N THR A 383 -8.47 9.07 -7.70
CA THR A 383 -8.38 10.40 -8.28
C THR A 383 -9.72 10.86 -8.85
N GLU A 384 -9.98 12.15 -8.77
CA GLU A 384 -11.10 12.83 -9.45
C GLU A 384 -10.65 13.41 -10.79
N ASN A 385 -9.35 13.54 -11.01
CA ASN A 385 -8.78 14.09 -12.24
C ASN A 385 -7.65 13.18 -12.78
N PRO A 386 -7.98 12.18 -13.60
CA PRO A 386 -6.99 11.26 -14.19
C PRO A 386 -6.06 11.93 -15.22
N GLU A 387 -6.33 13.18 -15.64
CA GLU A 387 -5.44 13.92 -16.55
C GLU A 387 -4.16 14.39 -15.84
N ILE A 388 -4.27 14.73 -14.55
CA ILE A 388 -3.13 15.19 -13.75
C ILE A 388 -2.68 14.16 -12.70
N GLN A 389 -3.50 13.15 -12.43
CA GLN A 389 -3.19 12.01 -11.57
C GLN A 389 -3.45 10.71 -12.33
N PRO A 390 -2.58 10.39 -13.30
CA PRO A 390 -2.83 9.26 -14.19
C PRO A 390 -2.75 7.93 -13.46
N LEU A 391 -3.57 7.00 -13.93
CA LEU A 391 -3.64 5.64 -13.46
C LEU A 391 -3.33 4.73 -14.64
N SER A 392 -2.56 3.66 -14.44
CA SER A 392 -2.27 2.71 -15.50
C SER A 392 -3.49 1.81 -15.70
N LEU A 393 -4.37 2.22 -16.61
CA LEU A 393 -5.67 1.60 -16.77
C LEU A 393 -5.79 0.77 -18.01
N VAL A 394 -6.34 -0.44 -17.83
CA VAL A 394 -7.06 -1.07 -18.91
C VAL A 394 -8.44 -1.57 -18.49
N ALA A 395 -8.59 -2.32 -17.44
CA ALA A 395 -9.90 -2.76 -16.95
C ALA A 395 -10.09 -2.39 -15.48
N ASP A 396 -9.00 -2.48 -14.71
CA ASP A 396 -8.98 -2.17 -13.29
C ASP A 396 -8.01 -1.02 -13.03
N VAL A 397 -8.44 -0.11 -12.16
CA VAL A 397 -7.70 1.12 -11.83
C VAL A 397 -6.54 0.77 -10.90
N LEU A 398 -5.41 0.34 -11.47
CA LEU A 398 -4.20 0.05 -10.71
C LEU A 398 -3.16 1.17 -10.88
N HIS A 399 -2.40 1.40 -9.83
CA HIS A 399 -1.30 2.33 -9.80
C HIS A 399 -0.08 1.67 -9.17
N SER A 400 1.13 2.10 -9.57
CA SER A 400 2.40 1.64 -9.03
C SER A 400 3.16 2.82 -8.45
N TRP A 401 3.68 2.65 -7.23
CA TRP A 401 4.52 3.65 -6.56
C TRP A 401 5.61 2.96 -5.73
N PRO A 402 6.74 3.62 -5.47
CA PRO A 402 7.81 3.07 -4.64
C PRO A 402 7.62 3.37 -3.16
N GLU A 403 8.22 2.51 -2.32
CA GLU A 403 8.47 2.75 -0.91
C GLU A 403 9.96 2.62 -0.64
N TYR A 404 10.49 3.45 0.27
CA TYR A 404 11.85 3.30 0.80
C TYR A 404 11.81 3.08 2.31
N TRP A 405 12.84 2.39 2.83
CA TRP A 405 12.96 2.16 4.26
C TRP A 405 13.55 3.37 4.98
N ASP A 406 12.81 3.93 5.92
CA ASP A 406 13.28 4.99 6.82
C ASP A 406 13.80 4.37 8.13
N GLN A 407 15.11 4.57 8.40
CA GLN A 407 15.77 4.00 9.57
C GLN A 407 15.33 4.64 10.90
N GLU A 408 14.93 5.90 10.88
CA GLU A 408 14.50 6.63 12.08
C GLU A 408 13.07 6.24 12.45
N ARG A 409 12.18 6.22 11.47
CA ARG A 409 10.77 5.84 11.63
C ARG A 409 10.57 4.32 11.74
N LYS A 410 11.57 3.53 11.32
CA LYS A 410 11.50 2.05 11.20
C LYS A 410 10.28 1.59 10.43
N ALA A 411 10.03 2.23 9.31
CA ALA A 411 8.87 2.00 8.47
C ALA A 411 9.21 2.15 6.99
N TRP A 412 8.47 1.48 6.14
CA TRP A 412 8.41 1.73 4.72
C TRP A 412 7.64 3.02 4.48
N ILE A 413 8.27 4.01 3.84
CA ILE A 413 7.67 5.31 3.54
C ILE A 413 7.26 5.32 2.07
N PRO A 414 5.96 5.40 1.78
CA PRO A 414 5.47 5.51 0.42
C PRO A 414 5.71 6.91 -0.15
N VAL A 415 6.08 6.98 -1.42
CA VAL A 415 6.22 8.22 -2.19
C VAL A 415 5.65 8.01 -3.58
N ASP A 416 5.16 9.08 -4.23
CA ASP A 416 4.67 8.97 -5.60
C ASP A 416 5.34 9.98 -6.54
N PRO A 417 6.45 9.60 -7.19
CA PRO A 417 7.12 10.47 -8.15
C PRO A 417 6.32 10.66 -9.45
N THR A 418 5.37 9.78 -9.78
CA THR A 418 4.51 9.92 -10.95
C THR A 418 3.56 11.11 -10.77
N TRP A 419 2.79 11.11 -9.70
CA TRP A 419 1.87 12.20 -9.41
C TRP A 419 2.62 13.49 -9.03
N GLY A 420 3.79 13.38 -8.40
CA GLY A 420 4.69 14.52 -8.20
C GLY A 420 5.07 15.22 -9.50
N SER A 421 5.32 14.47 -10.57
CA SER A 421 5.64 15.00 -11.89
C SER A 421 4.41 15.59 -12.60
N THR A 422 3.29 14.87 -12.60
CA THR A 422 2.12 15.20 -13.42
C THR A 422 1.21 16.29 -12.82
N THR A 423 1.25 16.48 -11.51
CA THR A 423 0.46 17.53 -10.81
C THR A 423 1.14 18.91 -10.80
N GLY A 424 2.29 19.05 -11.47
CA GLY A 424 3.01 20.33 -11.53
C GLY A 424 3.79 20.66 -10.26
N GLY A 425 4.15 19.66 -9.44
CA GLY A 425 5.04 19.83 -8.29
C GLY A 425 4.34 19.78 -6.93
N VAL A 426 3.16 19.18 -6.84
CA VAL A 426 2.60 18.77 -5.53
C VAL A 426 3.58 17.79 -4.87
N ASP A 427 3.87 17.99 -3.59
CA ASP A 427 4.83 17.18 -2.86
C ASP A 427 4.22 15.84 -2.42
N PHE A 428 4.49 14.77 -3.19
CA PHE A 428 4.18 13.39 -2.85
C PHE A 428 5.38 12.64 -2.25
N PHE A 429 6.38 13.35 -1.76
CA PHE A 429 7.51 12.78 -1.05
C PHE A 429 7.31 12.82 0.48
N ASN A 430 7.06 14.01 1.02
CA ASN A 430 6.98 14.18 2.47
C ASN A 430 5.68 13.63 3.04
N LYS A 431 4.59 13.70 2.28
CA LYS A 431 3.28 13.22 2.71
C LYS A 431 2.50 12.68 1.51
N LEU A 432 2.40 11.37 1.44
CA LEU A 432 1.46 10.76 0.52
C LEU A 432 0.03 11.15 0.95
N ASP A 433 -0.83 11.41 -0.02
CA ASP A 433 -2.24 11.65 0.25
C ASP A 433 -2.91 10.39 0.85
N LEU A 434 -4.07 10.56 1.46
CA LEU A 434 -4.84 9.45 2.05
C LEU A 434 -5.63 8.65 1.00
N ARG A 435 -5.18 8.63 -0.26
CA ARG A 435 -5.89 8.08 -1.42
C ARG A 435 -5.24 6.83 -2.02
N HIS A 436 -4.08 6.40 -1.49
CA HIS A 436 -3.34 5.22 -1.95
C HIS A 436 -3.66 4.01 -1.09
N PHE A 437 -4.19 2.96 -1.72
CA PHE A 437 -4.55 1.68 -1.09
C PHE A 437 -3.66 0.57 -1.64
N THR A 438 -2.75 0.05 -0.82
CA THR A 438 -1.81 -1.02 -1.16
C THR A 438 -2.52 -2.35 -1.36
N PHE A 439 -2.28 -3.01 -2.48
CA PHE A 439 -2.75 -4.37 -2.74
C PHE A 439 -1.65 -5.41 -2.55
N VAL A 440 -0.48 -5.17 -3.15
CA VAL A 440 0.70 -6.02 -3.04
C VAL A 440 1.97 -5.18 -2.99
N THR A 441 3.01 -5.75 -2.41
CA THR A 441 4.36 -5.19 -2.38
C THR A 441 5.33 -6.15 -3.05
N HIS A 442 6.25 -5.62 -3.87
CA HIS A 442 7.28 -6.37 -4.57
C HIS A 442 8.65 -5.90 -4.10
N GLY A 443 9.33 -6.73 -3.33
CA GLY A 443 10.66 -6.43 -2.81
C GLY A 443 11.75 -7.27 -3.45
N GLU A 444 11.50 -8.56 -3.64
CA GLU A 444 12.46 -9.50 -4.26
C GLU A 444 12.11 -9.77 -5.73
N ASP A 445 10.91 -10.25 -5.99
CA ASP A 445 10.42 -10.51 -7.34
C ASP A 445 9.52 -9.36 -7.80
N PRO A 446 9.85 -8.65 -8.89
CA PRO A 446 9.05 -7.52 -9.37
C PRO A 446 7.73 -7.92 -10.05
N ASN A 447 7.47 -9.23 -10.21
CA ASN A 447 6.31 -9.76 -10.93
C ASN A 447 5.33 -10.52 -10.03
N ILE A 448 5.76 -11.03 -8.88
CA ILE A 448 4.99 -11.92 -8.02
C ILE A 448 4.98 -11.39 -6.58
N PRO A 449 3.80 -11.42 -5.91
CA PRO A 449 2.50 -11.94 -6.34
C PRO A 449 1.74 -10.96 -7.25
N TYR A 450 0.83 -11.48 -8.08
CA TYR A 450 -0.03 -10.62 -8.89
C TYR A 450 -1.01 -9.83 -8.02
N PRO A 451 -1.26 -8.54 -8.30
CA PRO A 451 -2.25 -7.76 -7.57
C PRO A 451 -3.70 -8.18 -7.92
N PRO A 452 -4.69 -7.92 -7.05
CA PRO A 452 -6.11 -7.95 -7.41
C PRO A 452 -6.37 -7.25 -8.74
N GLY A 453 -7.28 -7.81 -9.56
CA GLY A 453 -7.53 -7.33 -10.93
C GLY A 453 -6.68 -8.00 -12.01
N SER A 454 -5.63 -8.74 -11.65
CA SER A 454 -4.79 -9.50 -12.58
C SER A 454 -5.24 -10.94 -12.79
N TYR A 455 -6.12 -11.45 -11.94
CA TYR A 455 -6.61 -12.85 -11.99
C TYR A 455 -7.80 -13.00 -12.94
N LYS A 456 -7.59 -12.75 -14.23
CA LYS A 456 -8.64 -12.75 -15.25
C LYS A 456 -8.57 -14.01 -16.11
N LEU A 457 -9.76 -14.53 -16.46
CA LEU A 457 -9.88 -15.66 -17.37
C LEU A 457 -10.58 -15.22 -18.66
N GLY A 458 -9.98 -15.56 -19.80
CA GLY A 458 -10.54 -15.33 -21.12
C GLY A 458 -10.19 -13.99 -21.76
N PRO A 459 -10.63 -13.75 -23.00
CA PRO A 459 -10.18 -12.63 -23.84
C PRO A 459 -10.87 -11.29 -23.53
N ASN A 460 -11.99 -11.30 -22.80
CA ASN A 460 -12.78 -10.10 -22.47
C ASN A 460 -12.71 -9.83 -20.96
N PRO A 461 -11.69 -9.14 -20.49
CA PRO A 461 -11.54 -8.85 -19.07
C PRO A 461 -12.66 -7.93 -18.60
N GLN A 462 -13.35 -8.35 -17.55
CA GLN A 462 -14.32 -7.52 -16.81
C GLN A 462 -13.59 -6.70 -15.75
N LYS A 463 -14.28 -5.71 -15.16
CA LYS A 463 -13.78 -4.97 -14.01
C LYS A 463 -13.92 -5.84 -12.75
N ASP A 464 -12.81 -6.09 -12.06
CA ASP A 464 -12.74 -6.95 -10.87
C ASP A 464 -12.38 -6.18 -9.59
N VAL A 465 -11.95 -4.93 -9.73
CA VAL A 465 -11.59 -4.05 -8.62
C VAL A 465 -12.60 -2.92 -8.52
N PHE A 466 -13.34 -2.89 -7.40
CA PHE A 466 -14.28 -1.83 -7.06
C PHE A 466 -13.86 -1.25 -5.71
N VAL A 467 -13.48 0.02 -5.70
CA VAL A 467 -13.11 0.77 -4.50
C VAL A 467 -13.87 2.10 -4.50
N SER A 468 -14.41 2.45 -3.35
CA SER A 468 -15.13 3.72 -3.15
C SER A 468 -14.93 4.19 -1.72
N PHE A 469 -15.17 5.47 -1.45
CA PHE A 469 -15.23 5.95 -0.07
C PHE A 469 -16.27 5.17 0.71
N GLY A 470 -15.94 4.77 1.94
CA GLY A 470 -16.74 3.86 2.74
C GLY A 470 -16.73 4.19 4.22
N GLN A 471 -17.24 3.26 4.99
CA GLN A 471 -17.25 3.32 6.44
C GLN A 471 -16.61 2.06 7.02
N LEU A 472 -16.02 2.19 8.21
CA LEU A 472 -15.48 1.05 8.93
C LEU A 472 -16.58 0.07 9.33
N LEU A 473 -16.28 -1.22 9.30
CA LEU A 473 -17.15 -2.27 9.80
C LEU A 473 -17.47 -2.06 11.29
N LYS A 474 -18.67 -2.45 11.71
CA LYS A 474 -19.09 -2.36 13.12
C LYS A 474 -18.27 -3.31 14.00
N GLU A 475 -18.14 -4.56 13.56
CA GLU A 475 -17.32 -5.56 14.24
C GLU A 475 -15.89 -5.50 13.73
N ARG A 476 -14.96 -5.18 14.64
CA ARG A 476 -13.54 -4.96 14.32
C ARG A 476 -12.63 -5.65 15.33
N VAL A 477 -13.12 -6.69 15.95
CA VAL A 477 -12.39 -7.47 16.95
C VAL A 477 -12.26 -8.89 16.45
N SER A 478 -11.09 -9.46 16.57
CA SER A 478 -10.84 -10.88 16.33
C SER A 478 -10.28 -11.52 17.58
N LYS A 479 -10.66 -12.78 17.80
CA LYS A 479 -10.09 -13.64 18.85
C LYS A 479 -9.61 -14.93 18.19
N PRO A 480 -8.41 -15.42 18.53
CA PRO A 480 -7.93 -16.66 17.98
C PRO A 480 -8.78 -17.83 18.45
N GLU A 481 -9.06 -18.77 17.57
CA GLU A 481 -9.60 -20.09 17.90
C GLU A 481 -8.44 -21.07 18.04
N ILE A 482 -8.47 -21.88 19.09
CA ILE A 482 -7.43 -22.84 19.37
C ILE A 482 -8.00 -24.25 19.24
N THR A 483 -7.37 -25.09 18.43
CA THR A 483 -7.62 -26.54 18.42
C THR A 483 -6.32 -27.28 18.72
N ALA A 484 -6.42 -28.36 19.49
CA ALA A 484 -5.25 -29.14 19.83
C ALA A 484 -5.58 -30.64 19.97
N GLU A 485 -4.69 -31.48 19.45
CA GLU A 485 -4.81 -32.93 19.49
C GLU A 485 -3.54 -33.56 20.07
N VAL A 486 -3.72 -34.47 21.01
CA VAL A 486 -2.62 -35.27 21.57
C VAL A 486 -2.52 -36.60 20.84
N LYS A 487 -1.44 -36.79 20.08
CA LYS A 487 -1.11 -38.07 19.42
C LYS A 487 -0.14 -38.85 20.30
N SER A 488 -0.62 -39.97 20.87
CA SER A 488 0.22 -40.83 21.68
C SER A 488 1.36 -41.43 20.85
N GLY A 489 2.59 -41.30 21.33
CA GLY A 489 3.76 -41.93 20.75
C GLY A 489 3.71 -43.46 20.85
N LEU A 490 4.59 -44.11 20.09
CA LEU A 490 4.89 -45.54 20.30
C LEU A 490 5.55 -45.73 21.68
N PRO A 491 5.50 -46.98 22.25
CA PRO A 491 6.24 -47.24 23.48
C PRO A 491 7.69 -46.79 23.37
N PHE A 492 8.19 -46.10 24.39
CA PHE A 492 9.53 -45.47 24.48
C PHE A 492 9.77 -44.24 23.61
N THR A 493 8.70 -43.64 23.04
CA THR A 493 8.81 -42.37 22.32
C THR A 493 7.91 -41.33 22.96
N ASP A 494 8.21 -40.05 22.77
CA ASP A 494 7.41 -38.92 23.23
C ASP A 494 6.05 -38.91 22.53
N SER A 495 5.02 -38.38 23.21
CA SER A 495 3.72 -38.07 22.60
C SER A 495 3.78 -36.67 21.99
N LYS A 496 3.21 -36.50 20.80
CA LYS A 496 3.17 -35.21 20.09
C LYS A 496 1.83 -34.53 20.35
N ILE A 497 1.88 -33.23 20.65
CA ILE A 497 0.70 -32.36 20.68
C ILE A 497 0.75 -31.51 19.42
N SER A 498 -0.24 -31.60 18.55
CA SER A 498 -0.44 -30.68 17.42
C SER A 498 -1.40 -29.59 17.88
N ILE A 499 -0.97 -28.33 17.78
CA ILE A 499 -1.70 -27.16 18.22
C ILE A 499 -1.89 -26.27 17.01
N VAL A 500 -3.15 -25.96 16.67
CA VAL A 500 -3.49 -25.07 15.57
C VAL A 500 -4.21 -23.87 16.16
N ILE A 501 -3.74 -22.69 15.77
CA ILE A 501 -4.33 -21.40 16.13
C ILE A 501 -4.88 -20.80 14.84
N HIS A 502 -6.16 -20.57 14.80
CA HIS A 502 -6.89 -20.02 13.65
C HIS A 502 -7.44 -18.63 13.96
N ASN A 503 -7.38 -17.73 12.99
CA ASN A 503 -7.98 -16.40 13.07
C ASN A 503 -9.26 -16.35 12.21
N PRO A 504 -10.46 -16.56 12.77
CA PRO A 504 -11.71 -16.49 12.02
C PRO A 504 -12.25 -15.07 11.86
N GLY A 505 -11.56 -14.07 12.43
CA GLY A 505 -12.06 -12.71 12.51
C GLY A 505 -11.70 -11.83 11.32
N PRO A 506 -12.28 -10.62 11.27
CA PRO A 506 -12.15 -9.71 10.13
C PRO A 506 -10.82 -8.94 10.07
N ILE A 507 -9.98 -9.04 11.11
CA ILE A 507 -8.71 -8.30 11.22
C ILE A 507 -7.56 -9.24 11.58
N ALA A 508 -6.34 -8.83 11.23
CA ALA A 508 -5.14 -9.54 11.65
C ALA A 508 -4.92 -9.44 13.17
N LEU A 509 -4.37 -10.51 13.73
CA LEU A 509 -3.89 -10.58 15.11
C LEU A 509 -2.37 -10.39 15.10
N TYR A 510 -1.87 -9.57 16.03
CA TYR A 510 -0.46 -9.22 16.11
C TYR A 510 0.17 -9.70 17.41
N ASN A 511 1.47 -10.02 17.36
CA ASN A 511 2.29 -10.35 18.52
C ASN A 511 1.66 -11.43 19.40
N LEU A 512 1.12 -12.48 18.77
CA LEU A 512 0.61 -13.62 19.52
C LEU A 512 1.80 -14.43 20.05
N GLU A 513 1.70 -14.85 21.31
CA GLU A 513 2.65 -15.73 21.98
C GLU A 513 1.94 -17.03 22.42
N PRO A 514 1.63 -17.92 21.45
CA PRO A 514 1.02 -19.19 21.79
C PRO A 514 1.92 -20.03 22.70
N SER A 515 1.33 -20.58 23.73
CA SER A 515 2.06 -21.37 24.73
C SER A 515 1.30 -22.60 25.21
N ALA A 516 2.06 -23.66 25.52
CA ALA A 516 1.56 -24.89 26.13
C ALA A 516 2.03 -24.99 27.59
N LEU A 517 1.09 -25.25 28.50
CA LEU A 517 1.35 -25.41 29.93
C LEU A 517 0.92 -26.83 30.35
N PHE A 518 1.79 -27.52 31.10
CA PHE A 518 1.51 -28.81 31.71
C PHE A 518 1.29 -28.61 33.22
N ASP A 519 0.08 -28.95 33.66
CA ASP A 519 -0.35 -28.77 35.06
C ASP A 519 -0.07 -27.34 35.58
N GLY A 520 -0.23 -26.33 34.69
CA GLY A 520 -0.02 -24.91 34.98
C GLY A 520 1.43 -24.42 34.84
N VAL A 521 2.37 -25.29 34.50
CA VAL A 521 3.77 -24.94 34.28
C VAL A 521 4.03 -24.74 32.78
N TYR A 522 4.66 -23.63 32.41
CA TYR A 522 5.08 -23.36 31.03
C TYR A 522 6.09 -24.43 30.54
N VAL A 523 5.82 -24.97 29.37
CA VAL A 523 6.66 -26.02 28.76
C VAL A 523 7.23 -25.57 27.42
N ASP A 524 6.37 -24.99 26.58
CA ASP A 524 6.74 -24.67 25.21
C ASP A 524 5.92 -23.49 24.71
N GLY A 525 6.45 -22.78 23.72
CA GLY A 525 5.75 -21.66 23.10
C GLY A 525 6.48 -21.11 21.89
N THR A 526 5.83 -20.25 21.15
CA THR A 526 6.37 -19.64 19.95
C THR A 526 5.84 -18.21 19.83
N SER A 527 6.40 -17.42 18.91
CA SER A 527 5.93 -16.08 18.59
C SER A 527 5.36 -16.07 17.18
N VAL A 528 4.17 -15.47 17.02
CA VAL A 528 3.52 -15.24 15.73
C VAL A 528 3.34 -13.74 15.56
N PRO A 529 4.23 -13.07 14.82
CA PRO A 529 4.19 -11.61 14.67
C PRO A 529 2.89 -11.11 14.06
N VAL A 530 2.38 -11.80 13.03
CA VAL A 530 1.13 -11.47 12.33
C VAL A 530 0.38 -12.75 12.00
N LEU A 531 -0.89 -12.82 12.35
CA LEU A 531 -1.82 -13.87 11.93
C LEU A 531 -2.99 -13.22 11.19
N PRO A 532 -2.96 -13.18 9.84
CA PRO A 532 -4.01 -12.58 9.01
C PRO A 532 -5.41 -13.16 9.25
N PRO A 533 -6.48 -12.50 8.80
CA PRO A 533 -7.80 -13.11 8.68
C PRO A 533 -7.73 -14.44 7.90
N TYR A 534 -8.49 -15.44 8.31
CA TYR A 534 -8.53 -16.79 7.75
C TYR A 534 -7.23 -17.60 7.88
N ALA A 535 -6.17 -17.03 8.46
CA ALA A 535 -4.90 -17.71 8.65
C ALA A 535 -4.96 -18.75 9.78
N SER A 536 -4.21 -19.84 9.59
CA SER A 536 -3.98 -20.86 10.60
C SER A 536 -2.48 -21.03 10.80
N PHE A 537 -2.05 -21.07 12.06
CA PHE A 537 -0.68 -21.30 12.46
C PHE A 537 -0.59 -22.59 13.27
N GLU A 538 0.25 -23.55 12.86
CA GLU A 538 0.44 -24.79 13.53
C GLU A 538 1.81 -24.84 14.22
N PHE A 539 1.85 -25.22 15.49
CA PHE A 539 3.08 -25.57 16.19
C PHE A 539 2.91 -26.85 17.01
N TYR A 540 4.04 -27.40 17.43
CA TYR A 540 4.06 -28.70 18.07
C TYR A 540 4.74 -28.61 19.42
N SER A 541 4.14 -29.29 20.41
CA SER A 541 4.78 -29.55 21.70
C SER A 541 4.87 -31.04 21.97
N HIS A 542 5.68 -31.46 22.91
CA HIS A 542 5.96 -32.86 23.18
C HIS A 542 5.79 -33.20 24.65
N ILE A 543 5.08 -34.30 24.93
CA ILE A 543 5.01 -34.89 26.26
C ILE A 543 6.12 -35.96 26.35
N PRO A 544 7.14 -35.77 27.21
CA PRO A 544 8.23 -36.72 27.32
C PRO A 544 7.74 -38.11 27.74
N PHE A 545 8.33 -39.16 27.14
CA PHE A 545 8.02 -40.52 27.52
C PHE A 545 8.30 -40.74 29.01
N SER A 546 7.37 -41.37 29.70
CA SER A 546 7.58 -41.83 31.06
C SER A 546 7.02 -43.21 31.29
N PHE A 547 7.81 -44.06 31.94
CA PHE A 547 7.33 -45.37 32.36
C PHE A 547 6.24 -45.18 33.43
N LEU A 548 5.10 -45.80 33.26
CA LEU A 548 3.87 -45.66 34.10
C LEU A 548 3.25 -44.28 34.08
N GLY A 549 3.58 -43.41 33.10
CA GLY A 549 2.94 -42.09 32.93
C GLY A 549 3.25 -41.07 34.05
N THR A 550 4.36 -41.28 34.82
CA THR A 550 4.70 -40.41 35.96
C THR A 550 5.09 -38.97 35.55
N LYS A 551 5.54 -38.76 34.31
CA LYS A 551 5.85 -37.44 33.74
C LYS A 551 4.79 -36.92 32.78
N THR A 552 3.72 -37.72 32.55
CA THR A 552 2.61 -37.28 31.69
C THR A 552 1.72 -36.36 32.52
N PRO A 553 1.44 -35.13 32.05
CA PRO A 553 0.60 -34.18 32.79
C PRO A 553 -0.83 -34.70 32.98
N GLU A 554 -1.53 -34.21 33.97
CA GLU A 554 -2.97 -34.49 34.15
C GLU A 554 -3.80 -33.58 33.26
N LYS A 555 -3.35 -32.33 33.12
CA LYS A 555 -4.03 -31.28 32.35
C LYS A 555 -3.04 -30.57 31.45
N ILE A 556 -3.44 -30.34 30.20
CA ILE A 556 -2.70 -29.55 29.22
C ILE A 556 -3.54 -28.31 28.94
N SER A 557 -2.95 -27.14 29.15
CA SER A 557 -3.57 -25.85 28.83
C SER A 557 -2.83 -25.21 27.67
N ILE A 558 -3.55 -24.74 26.65
CA ILE A 558 -3.00 -23.97 25.54
C ILE A 558 -3.55 -22.56 25.64
N ILE A 559 -2.68 -21.57 25.52
CA ILE A 559 -3.01 -20.14 25.61
C ILE A 559 -2.52 -19.45 24.34
N ALA A 560 -3.37 -18.59 23.73
CA ALA A 560 -2.98 -17.68 22.66
C ALA A 560 -3.77 -16.37 22.82
N GLY A 561 -3.07 -15.27 23.12
CA GLY A 561 -3.72 -14.01 23.51
C GLY A 561 -4.65 -14.19 24.71
N ASP A 562 -5.89 -13.74 24.58
CA ASP A 562 -6.92 -13.87 25.62
C ASP A 562 -7.65 -15.24 25.60
N THR A 563 -7.35 -16.09 24.63
CA THR A 563 -8.03 -17.39 24.47
C THR A 563 -7.22 -18.48 25.16
N LYS A 564 -7.92 -19.32 25.93
CA LYS A 564 -7.35 -20.47 26.60
C LYS A 564 -8.26 -21.67 26.41
N ILE A 565 -7.66 -22.83 26.08
CA ILE A 565 -8.33 -24.12 26.09
C ILE A 565 -7.61 -25.09 27.01
N ASP A 566 -8.36 -26.03 27.58
CA ASP A 566 -7.84 -27.14 28.38
C ASP A 566 -8.20 -28.45 27.69
N ILE A 567 -7.19 -29.28 27.43
CA ILE A 567 -7.35 -30.57 26.79
C ILE A 567 -6.93 -31.72 27.74
N PRO A 568 -7.58 -32.90 27.63
CA PRO A 568 -7.17 -34.04 28.43
C PRO A 568 -5.81 -34.59 27.96
N SER A 569 -5.02 -35.06 28.90
CA SER A 569 -3.79 -35.75 28.57
C SER A 569 -4.01 -37.18 28.10
N ASN A 570 -3.00 -37.78 27.50
CA ASN A 570 -2.99 -39.18 27.08
C ASN A 570 -2.47 -40.16 28.17
N LYS A 571 -2.43 -39.74 29.44
CA LYS A 571 -1.84 -40.49 30.57
C LYS A 571 -2.32 -41.93 30.64
N THR A 572 -3.61 -42.16 30.52
CA THR A 572 -4.22 -43.50 30.54
C THR A 572 -3.69 -44.38 29.39
N GLN A 573 -3.60 -43.80 28.18
CA GLN A 573 -3.08 -44.53 27.01
C GLN A 573 -1.61 -44.91 27.19
N VAL A 574 -0.79 -43.99 27.71
CA VAL A 574 0.65 -44.24 27.99
C VAL A 574 0.78 -45.38 29.00
N ILE A 575 -0.04 -45.42 30.07
CA ILE A 575 -0.01 -46.50 31.05
C ILE A 575 -0.41 -47.84 30.41
N ILE A 576 -1.47 -47.87 29.61
CA ILE A 576 -1.94 -49.10 28.93
C ILE A 576 -0.87 -49.61 27.97
N TYR A 577 -0.26 -48.75 27.17
CA TYR A 577 0.79 -49.17 26.24
C TYR A 577 2.03 -49.71 26.96
N ASN A 578 2.45 -49.08 28.04
CA ASN A 578 3.59 -49.55 28.84
C ASN A 578 3.30 -50.92 29.51
N LEU A 579 2.10 -51.10 30.05
CA LEU A 579 1.67 -52.37 30.61
C LEU A 579 1.61 -53.47 29.53
N LEU A 580 1.15 -53.14 28.31
CA LEU A 580 1.10 -54.08 27.20
C LEU A 580 2.53 -54.49 26.79
N VAL A 581 3.48 -53.57 26.72
CA VAL A 581 4.88 -53.86 26.42
C VAL A 581 5.51 -54.73 27.50
N LEU A 582 5.22 -54.44 28.77
CA LEU A 582 5.67 -55.30 29.89
C LEU A 582 5.08 -56.71 29.78
N PHE A 583 3.81 -56.82 29.49
CA PHE A 583 3.14 -58.11 29.30
C PHE A 583 3.78 -58.90 28.14
N ILE A 584 4.03 -58.25 27.00
CA ILE A 584 4.70 -58.87 25.87
C ILE A 584 6.14 -59.33 26.26
N ALA A 585 6.94 -58.44 26.89
CA ALA A 585 8.27 -58.76 27.35
C ALA A 585 8.28 -59.94 28.33
N PHE A 586 7.38 -59.93 29.32
CA PHE A 586 7.23 -61.01 30.28
C PHE A 586 6.81 -62.33 29.62
N SER A 587 5.88 -62.27 28.65
CA SER A 587 5.49 -63.42 27.85
C SER A 587 6.64 -64.02 27.05
N VAL A 588 7.48 -63.16 26.43
CA VAL A 588 8.68 -63.62 25.72
C VAL A 588 9.70 -64.30 26.67
N VAL A 589 9.87 -63.71 27.88
CA VAL A 589 10.76 -64.34 28.91
C VAL A 589 10.21 -65.71 29.36
N ILE A 590 8.91 -65.82 29.63
CA ILE A 590 8.27 -67.08 29.98
C ILE A 590 8.48 -68.12 28.85
N ILE A 591 8.20 -67.74 27.63
CA ILE A 591 8.37 -68.59 26.46
C ILE A 591 9.83 -69.08 26.38
N PHE A 592 10.80 -68.18 26.57
CA PHE A 592 12.22 -68.52 26.56
C PHE A 592 12.59 -69.49 27.69
N VAL A 593 12.11 -69.23 28.91
CA VAL A 593 12.34 -70.12 30.07
C VAL A 593 11.74 -71.52 29.85
N VAL A 594 10.46 -71.59 29.35
CA VAL A 594 9.81 -72.85 29.01
C VAL A 594 10.53 -73.63 27.92
N PHE A 595 11.03 -72.94 26.89
CA PHE A 595 11.87 -73.59 25.84
C PHE A 595 13.18 -74.14 26.40
N ARG A 596 13.84 -73.37 27.28
CA ARG A 596 15.07 -73.79 27.93
C ARG A 596 14.89 -74.99 28.89
N ALA A 597 13.78 -74.92 29.67
CA ALA A 597 13.45 -76.01 30.61
C ALA A 597 13.07 -77.34 29.91
N LYS A 598 12.36 -77.24 28.75
CA LYS A 598 11.98 -78.43 27.97
C LYS A 598 13.06 -78.93 26.98
N LYS A 599 14.31 -78.41 27.00
CA LYS A 599 15.39 -78.72 26.03
C LYS A 599 14.92 -78.70 24.58
N ILE A 600 13.98 -77.85 24.24
CA ILE A 600 13.49 -77.67 22.87
C ILE A 600 14.52 -76.83 22.11
N THR A 601 15.32 -77.49 21.27
CA THR A 601 16.31 -76.78 20.44
C THR A 601 15.67 -75.88 19.42
N LEU A 602 16.27 -74.74 19.17
CA LEU A 602 15.80 -73.74 18.18
C LEU A 602 15.55 -74.38 16.80
N GLU A 603 16.22 -75.49 16.47
CA GLU A 603 16.00 -76.25 15.24
C GLU A 603 14.59 -76.87 15.11
N LYS A 604 14.04 -77.42 16.21
CA LYS A 604 12.62 -77.93 16.18
C LYS A 604 11.60 -76.86 15.97
N VAL A 605 11.79 -75.66 16.50
CA VAL A 605 10.93 -74.51 16.28
C VAL A 605 11.03 -73.99 14.85
N ARG A 606 12.26 -73.89 14.29
CA ARG A 606 12.49 -73.55 12.88
C ARG A 606 11.89 -74.58 11.92
N ALA A 607 11.99 -75.86 12.26
CA ALA A 607 11.40 -76.94 11.47
C ALA A 607 9.83 -76.85 11.45
N LYS A 608 9.23 -76.55 12.61
CA LYS A 608 7.76 -76.40 12.74
C LYS A 608 7.25 -75.12 12.06
N LEU A 609 8.01 -73.99 12.15
CA LEU A 609 7.69 -72.78 11.41
C LEU A 609 7.83 -72.95 9.90
N ARG A 610 8.88 -73.68 9.43
CA ARG A 610 9.04 -74.01 8.01
C ARG A 610 7.92 -74.92 7.49
N SER A 611 7.40 -75.87 8.32
CA SER A 611 6.26 -76.68 7.94
C SER A 611 4.96 -75.90 7.86
N LEU A 612 4.75 -74.91 8.74
CA LEU A 612 3.61 -74.01 8.70
C LEU A 612 3.68 -73.06 7.48
N CYS A 613 4.85 -72.52 7.16
CA CYS A 613 5.09 -71.73 5.95
C CYS A 613 4.88 -72.57 4.67
N LYS A 614 5.31 -73.84 4.66
CA LYS A 614 5.00 -74.77 3.53
C LYS A 614 3.50 -75.03 3.39
N LEU A 615 2.75 -75.21 4.47
CA LEU A 615 1.31 -75.38 4.45
C LEU A 615 0.58 -74.13 3.95
N SER A 616 1.03 -72.95 4.31
CA SER A 616 0.47 -71.69 3.80
C SER A 616 0.78 -71.47 2.30
N TRP A 617 1.97 -71.92 1.85
CA TRP A 617 2.35 -71.87 0.45
C TRP A 617 1.57 -72.92 -0.39
N LEU A 618 1.32 -74.11 0.15
CA LEU A 618 0.47 -75.14 -0.51
C LEU A 618 -0.99 -74.72 -0.58
N ARG A 619 -1.51 -74.03 0.41
CA ARG A 619 -2.87 -73.43 0.37
C ARG A 619 -2.96 -72.34 -0.70
N LYS A 620 -1.93 -71.50 -0.88
CA LYS A 620 -1.89 -70.51 -1.94
C LYS A 620 -1.73 -71.12 -3.36
N LYS A 621 -1.09 -72.29 -3.47
CA LYS A 621 -0.97 -73.00 -4.74
C LYS A 621 -2.28 -73.71 -5.11
N GLY A 622 -2.99 -74.28 -4.12
CA GLY A 622 -4.33 -74.89 -4.35
C GLY A 622 -5.39 -73.90 -4.77
N SER A 623 -5.36 -72.67 -4.22
CA SER A 623 -6.29 -71.59 -4.62
C SER A 623 -6.01 -71.01 -6.00
N LYS A 624 -4.74 -71.07 -6.49
CA LYS A 624 -4.44 -70.66 -7.89
C LYS A 624 -4.84 -71.69 -8.91
N GLN A 625 -4.74 -73.02 -8.61
CA GLN A 625 -5.19 -74.09 -9.52
C GLN A 625 -6.71 -74.19 -9.64
N VAL A 626 -7.48 -73.76 -8.57
CA VAL A 626 -8.93 -73.70 -8.64
C VAL A 626 -9.42 -72.49 -9.42
N GLN A 627 -8.62 -71.42 -9.49
CA GLN A 627 -8.94 -70.22 -10.28
C GLN A 627 -8.61 -70.36 -11.77
N GLU A 628 -7.56 -71.15 -12.11
CA GLU A 628 -7.23 -71.47 -13.54
C GLU A 628 -8.24 -72.47 -14.13
N ASN A 629 -8.79 -73.41 -13.40
CA ASN A 629 -9.82 -74.37 -13.91
C ASN A 629 -11.23 -73.73 -14.00
N GLN A 630 -11.49 -72.55 -13.41
CA GLN A 630 -12.74 -71.84 -13.59
C GLN A 630 -12.74 -70.86 -14.76
N ASN A 631 -11.54 -70.41 -15.21
CA ASN A 631 -11.43 -69.54 -16.39
C ASN A 631 -11.41 -70.32 -17.74
N ASP A 632 -11.12 -71.64 -17.72
CA ASP A 632 -11.16 -72.45 -18.96
C ASP A 632 -12.56 -73.03 -19.31
N GLN A 633 -13.54 -72.88 -18.38
CA GLN A 633 -14.95 -73.26 -18.64
C GLN A 633 -15.84 -72.11 -19.09
N SER A 634 -15.32 -70.86 -19.14
CA SER A 634 -16.10 -69.68 -19.59
C SER A 634 -15.78 -69.26 -21.04
N LEU A 635 -14.99 -70.04 -21.78
CA LEU A 635 -14.64 -69.75 -23.21
C LEU A 635 -15.21 -70.81 -24.20
N LEU A 636 -16.19 -71.62 -23.74
CA LEU A 636 -16.97 -72.55 -24.63
C LEU A 636 -18.44 -72.48 -24.23
N ASN A 637 -19.09 -71.34 -24.55
CA ASN A 637 -20.52 -71.23 -24.92
C ASN A 637 -20.75 -69.85 -25.54
#